data_b322c4436cc7e647055b45b87433cfe6
#
_entry.id   b322c4436cc7e647055b45b87433cfe6
#
_cell.length_a   1.000
_cell.length_b   1.000
_cell.length_c   1.000
_cell.angle_alpha   90.00
_cell.angle_beta   90.00
_cell.angle_gamma   90.00
#
_symmetry.space_group_name_H-M   'P 1'
#
loop_
_entity.id
_entity.type
_entity.pdbx_description
1 polymer ?
#
loop_
_entity_poly.entity_id
_entity_poly.type
_entity_poly.pdbx_seq_one_letter_code
_entity_poly.pdbx_strand_id
1 'polypeptide(L)'
;MKEFEQWDGFTGRLWKEGIDVRDFIQNNYTPYDGDEKFLEGPTEATDRLWGKLQELQKEERAKGGVLDMETDVVSGITAYGAAYIDDSMKDLEQVVGLQTDKPLKRAFMPYGGIKMAEQSCETYGYKPSEKLHEIFTKYHKTHNQGVFDIYTPEMLKARHNKILTGLPDTYGRGRIVGDYRRVALYGIDYLIERKKADFAATNRQGMRRGDFQLREEIADQVRALQDMKVMAQSYGYDISEPAKNAREAVQWLYFGYLAAIKTQNGAAMSVGRVSTFLDIYIERDIEKGILTEKEAQELIDHLVMKFRMVKFARIPSYNQLFSGDPVGATLEVAGMGIDGRSIVTKNDFRFLHTLENMGPSPEPNLTVLYSENLPEAFKKYAAHISVQTSSIQYENDDVMRPVWGDDYSICCCVSATETGKEIQFFGARANLAKCLLYAINGGKDEKTKQQVAPEYQPITSEYLDYDEVMKKYDVMMDWLAHLYVGTLNMIHYMHDKYYYEAAEMALIDTDVRRTFATGIAGFSHVVDSLSAIKYAKVKVIRDEEGMAVDFETTGDFPRYGNDDDRADEIAVWLLRTFMDKLKYCHTYRDSEPTTSILTITSNVVYGKATGSLPDGRKAGEPLSPGANPSYGAEKSGLLASLNSVAKLPYEDALDGISNTQTINPGALGHNDEERTENLVHVLDGYFEQGAHHLNVNVFGTEKLIDAMEHPEKPEYANFTIRVSGYAVKFIDLTKEQQMDVIARTCHDHM
;
A
#
# COMPACT_ATOMS: atom_id res chain seq x y z
N MET A 1 8.43 -6.32 -37.80
CA MET A 1 9.01 -6.24 -36.43
C MET A 1 9.95 -5.07 -36.43
N LYS A 2 9.87 -4.21 -35.44
CA LYS A 2 10.87 -3.15 -35.21
C LYS A 2 12.04 -3.82 -34.49
N GLU A 3 13.24 -3.71 -35.00
CA GLU A 3 14.46 -4.18 -34.35
C GLU A 3 15.24 -2.97 -33.86
N PHE A 4 15.70 -3.00 -32.63
CA PHE A 4 16.53 -1.96 -32.04
C PHE A 4 17.92 -2.55 -31.70
N GLU A 5 18.98 -1.81 -32.00
CA GLU A 5 20.35 -2.21 -31.61
C GLU A 5 20.47 -2.44 -30.08
N GLN A 6 19.69 -1.73 -29.29
CA GLN A 6 19.66 -1.88 -27.83
C GLN A 6 19.20 -3.27 -27.38
N TRP A 7 18.48 -4.01 -28.25
CA TRP A 7 18.02 -5.37 -27.99
C TRP A 7 19.04 -6.45 -28.34
N ASP A 8 20.17 -6.07 -28.94
CA ASP A 8 21.22 -7.03 -29.33
C ASP A 8 21.78 -7.74 -28.10
N GLY A 9 21.90 -9.07 -28.23
CA GLY A 9 22.35 -9.93 -27.14
C GLY A 9 21.28 -10.44 -26.22
N PHE A 10 20.04 -9.87 -26.24
CA PHE A 10 18.92 -10.39 -25.48
C PHE A 10 18.16 -11.47 -26.27
N THR A 11 17.71 -12.50 -25.54
CA THR A 11 16.98 -13.66 -26.05
C THR A 11 15.47 -13.54 -25.79
N GLY A 12 14.68 -14.44 -26.38
CA GLY A 12 13.23 -14.41 -26.32
C GLY A 12 12.61 -13.84 -27.60
N ARG A 13 11.32 -14.12 -27.81
CA ARG A 13 10.62 -13.75 -29.04
C ARG A 13 9.38 -12.91 -28.78
N LEU A 14 8.56 -13.25 -27.80
CA LEU A 14 7.25 -12.62 -27.63
C LEU A 14 7.38 -11.13 -27.27
N TRP A 15 8.33 -10.78 -26.44
CA TRP A 15 8.60 -9.39 -26.07
C TRP A 15 9.10 -8.54 -27.25
N LYS A 16 9.69 -9.15 -28.30
CA LYS A 16 10.09 -8.45 -29.55
C LYS A 16 8.94 -8.29 -30.52
N GLU A 17 7.97 -9.19 -30.48
CA GLU A 17 6.77 -9.15 -31.35
C GLU A 17 5.68 -8.25 -30.78
N GLY A 18 5.62 -8.09 -29.46
CA GLY A 18 4.66 -7.26 -28.74
C GLY A 18 5.22 -6.73 -27.43
N ILE A 19 4.37 -6.17 -26.59
CA ILE A 19 4.73 -5.77 -25.23
C ILE A 19 4.56 -7.00 -24.33
N ASP A 20 5.67 -7.59 -23.88
CA ASP A 20 5.70 -8.72 -22.95
C ASP A 20 6.98 -8.67 -22.12
N VAL A 21 6.96 -7.88 -21.03
CA VAL A 21 8.13 -7.74 -20.14
C VAL A 21 8.43 -9.04 -19.41
N ARG A 22 7.39 -9.84 -19.12
CA ARG A 22 7.59 -11.15 -18.51
C ARG A 22 8.40 -12.10 -19.40
N ASP A 23 8.08 -12.19 -20.71
CA ASP A 23 8.87 -13.02 -21.67
C ASP A 23 10.31 -12.53 -21.73
N PHE A 24 10.56 -11.21 -21.69
CA PHE A 24 11.91 -10.66 -21.61
C PHE A 24 12.65 -11.14 -20.37
N ILE A 25 12.07 -11.03 -19.19
CA ILE A 25 12.68 -11.45 -17.92
C ILE A 25 12.96 -12.94 -17.95
N GLN A 26 11.98 -13.77 -18.27
CA GLN A 26 12.09 -15.24 -18.25
C GLN A 26 13.20 -15.79 -19.17
N ASN A 27 13.52 -15.08 -20.25
CA ASN A 27 14.53 -15.49 -21.19
C ASN A 27 15.94 -14.91 -20.91
N ASN A 28 16.07 -13.90 -20.01
CA ASN A 28 17.33 -13.16 -19.90
C ASN A 28 17.87 -13.04 -18.47
N TYR A 29 17.07 -13.31 -17.42
CA TYR A 29 17.60 -13.24 -16.06
C TYR A 29 18.45 -14.45 -15.70
N THR A 30 19.36 -14.28 -14.77
CA THR A 30 20.18 -15.33 -14.20
C THR A 30 19.85 -15.49 -12.72
N PRO A 31 19.26 -16.62 -12.29
CA PRO A 31 19.04 -16.88 -10.88
C PRO A 31 20.35 -16.82 -10.08
N TYR A 32 20.31 -16.27 -8.90
CA TYR A 32 21.44 -16.19 -7.98
C TYR A 32 21.15 -16.97 -6.69
N ASP A 33 21.98 -17.95 -6.40
CA ASP A 33 21.91 -18.80 -5.21
C ASP A 33 23.10 -18.60 -4.23
N GLY A 34 23.96 -17.62 -4.54
CA GLY A 34 25.10 -17.25 -3.70
C GLY A 34 24.69 -16.38 -2.50
N ASP A 35 25.73 -15.97 -1.75
CA ASP A 35 25.55 -15.13 -0.55
C ASP A 35 25.79 -13.63 -0.83
N GLU A 36 25.69 -12.82 0.21
CA GLU A 36 25.77 -11.35 0.20
C GLU A 36 27.20 -10.80 0.07
N LYS A 37 28.24 -11.62 -0.03
CA LYS A 37 29.65 -11.17 0.01
C LYS A 37 30.10 -10.31 -1.16
N PHE A 38 29.33 -10.26 -2.27
CA PHE A 38 29.61 -9.36 -3.39
C PHE A 38 29.17 -7.92 -3.13
N LEU A 39 28.33 -7.68 -2.10
CA LEU A 39 27.78 -6.36 -1.79
C LEU A 39 28.89 -5.40 -1.36
N GLU A 40 28.75 -4.17 -1.80
CA GLU A 40 29.69 -3.09 -1.54
C GLU A 40 29.06 -2.02 -0.64
N GLY A 41 29.87 -1.41 0.21
CA GLY A 41 29.44 -0.25 1.00
C GLY A 41 29.12 0.97 0.12
N PRO A 42 28.53 2.03 0.72
CA PRO A 42 28.15 3.23 -0.02
C PRO A 42 29.37 3.90 -0.67
N THR A 43 29.14 4.53 -1.82
CA THR A 43 30.16 5.38 -2.44
C THR A 43 30.22 6.75 -1.74
N GLU A 44 31.30 7.53 -2.01
CA GLU A 44 31.36 8.92 -1.56
C GLU A 44 30.18 9.76 -2.08
N ALA A 45 29.73 9.49 -3.32
CA ALA A 45 28.58 10.18 -3.90
C ALA A 45 27.28 9.83 -3.13
N THR A 46 27.06 8.55 -2.82
CA THR A 46 25.92 8.09 -1.99
C THR A 46 25.96 8.79 -0.62
N ASP A 47 27.09 8.75 0.08
CA ASP A 47 27.22 9.36 1.41
C ASP A 47 26.95 10.87 1.40
N ARG A 48 27.47 11.59 0.41
CA ARG A 48 27.28 13.04 0.30
C ARG A 48 25.83 13.42 -0.01
N LEU A 49 25.20 12.76 -0.97
CA LEU A 49 23.81 13.01 -1.34
C LEU A 49 22.85 12.59 -0.22
N TRP A 50 23.08 11.43 0.38
CA TRP A 50 22.28 10.99 1.51
C TRP A 50 22.45 11.88 2.74
N GLY A 51 23.67 12.31 3.06
CA GLY A 51 23.94 13.28 4.11
C GLY A 51 23.16 14.59 3.91
N LYS A 52 23.13 15.11 2.67
CA LYS A 52 22.32 16.28 2.33
C LYS A 52 20.82 16.07 2.56
N LEU A 53 20.29 14.91 2.15
CA LEU A 53 18.88 14.60 2.37
C LEU A 53 18.55 14.46 3.86
N GLN A 54 19.44 13.87 4.66
CA GLN A 54 19.27 13.79 6.11
C GLN A 54 19.22 15.17 6.76
N GLU A 55 20.06 16.12 6.30
CA GLU A 55 19.99 17.52 6.75
C GLU A 55 18.63 18.15 6.45
N LEU A 56 18.14 18.00 5.22
CA LEU A 56 16.83 18.51 4.80
C LEU A 56 15.66 17.84 5.59
N GLN A 57 15.73 16.54 5.84
CA GLN A 57 14.74 15.85 6.67
C GLN A 57 14.76 16.32 8.13
N LYS A 58 15.95 16.63 8.66
CA LYS A 58 16.09 17.21 10.00
C LYS A 58 15.46 18.61 10.06
N GLU A 59 15.67 19.43 9.03
CA GLU A 59 15.03 20.74 8.90
C GLU A 59 13.50 20.61 8.75
N GLU A 60 13.02 19.65 7.94
CA GLU A 60 11.60 19.32 7.78
C GLU A 60 10.95 19.04 9.15
N ARG A 61 11.56 18.17 9.97
CA ARG A 61 11.07 17.87 11.33
C ARG A 61 11.06 19.11 12.22
N ALA A 62 12.11 19.92 12.17
CA ALA A 62 12.19 21.16 12.97
C ALA A 62 11.11 22.18 12.59
N LYS A 63 10.61 22.14 11.36
CA LYS A 63 9.49 22.96 10.85
C LYS A 63 8.10 22.32 11.06
N GLY A 64 8.00 21.25 11.82
CA GLY A 64 6.71 20.58 12.09
C GLY A 64 6.26 19.61 11.02
N GLY A 65 7.19 19.03 10.22
CA GLY A 65 6.94 17.97 9.26
C GLY A 65 6.69 18.41 7.81
N VAL A 66 6.85 19.69 7.50
CA VAL A 66 6.82 20.24 6.13
C VAL A 66 7.99 21.17 5.91
N LEU A 67 8.91 20.79 5.01
CA LEU A 67 10.08 21.61 4.66
C LEU A 67 9.67 22.81 3.79
N ASP A 68 8.93 22.54 2.73
CA ASP A 68 8.44 23.52 1.76
C ASP A 68 7.15 22.99 1.09
N MET A 69 6.32 23.91 0.59
CA MET A 69 5.07 23.60 -0.07
C MET A 69 4.89 24.46 -1.31
N GLU A 70 4.38 23.84 -2.38
CA GLU A 70 3.96 24.57 -3.57
C GLU A 70 2.77 25.48 -3.25
N THR A 71 2.72 26.65 -3.84
CA THR A 71 1.63 27.63 -3.62
C THR A 71 1.07 28.21 -4.92
N ASP A 72 1.70 27.94 -6.06
CA ASP A 72 1.37 28.61 -7.32
C ASP A 72 1.10 27.66 -8.52
N VAL A 73 1.67 26.44 -8.48
CA VAL A 73 1.64 25.50 -9.60
C VAL A 73 0.81 24.27 -9.27
N VAL A 74 -0.14 23.94 -10.17
CA VAL A 74 -0.81 22.63 -10.17
C VAL A 74 0.16 21.61 -10.76
N SER A 75 0.38 20.50 -10.03
CA SER A 75 1.33 19.48 -10.45
C SER A 75 0.93 18.80 -11.75
N GLY A 76 1.91 18.42 -12.54
CA GLY A 76 1.78 17.70 -13.80
C GLY A 76 3.16 17.27 -14.30
N ILE A 77 3.21 16.40 -15.30
CA ILE A 77 4.47 15.80 -15.80
C ILE A 77 5.48 16.88 -16.17
N THR A 78 5.04 17.92 -16.85
CA THR A 78 5.87 19.04 -17.34
C THR A 78 5.73 20.33 -16.54
N ALA A 79 5.11 20.26 -15.34
CA ALA A 79 4.83 21.46 -14.54
C ALA A 79 6.08 22.17 -14.00
N TYR A 80 7.19 21.44 -13.84
CA TYR A 80 8.46 21.92 -13.32
C TYR A 80 9.59 21.62 -14.29
N GLY A 81 10.59 22.52 -14.34
CA GLY A 81 11.84 22.27 -15.03
C GLY A 81 12.72 21.25 -14.31
N ALA A 82 13.90 20.97 -14.86
CA ALA A 82 14.87 20.08 -14.23
C ALA A 82 15.31 20.63 -12.86
N ALA A 83 15.35 19.75 -11.87
CA ALA A 83 15.77 20.06 -10.52
C ALA A 83 16.53 18.87 -9.90
N TYR A 84 17.41 19.16 -8.97
CA TYR A 84 18.35 18.24 -8.36
C TYR A 84 18.27 18.28 -6.83
N ILE A 85 18.84 17.28 -6.15
CA ILE A 85 18.93 17.24 -4.67
C ILE A 85 19.70 18.47 -4.17
N ASP A 86 20.79 18.78 -4.85
CA ASP A 86 21.58 20.01 -4.64
C ASP A 86 22.29 20.36 -5.94
N ASP A 87 22.09 21.57 -6.43
CA ASP A 87 22.67 22.01 -7.71
C ASP A 87 24.21 21.95 -7.74
N SER A 88 24.86 22.12 -6.58
CA SER A 88 26.32 22.02 -6.45
C SER A 88 26.84 20.58 -6.50
N MET A 89 25.97 19.61 -6.35
CA MET A 89 26.28 18.18 -6.34
C MET A 89 25.54 17.40 -7.45
N LYS A 90 24.90 18.09 -8.40
CA LYS A 90 24.12 17.44 -9.48
C LYS A 90 24.89 16.40 -10.28
N ASP A 91 26.19 16.62 -10.46
CA ASP A 91 27.06 15.69 -11.21
C ASP A 91 27.34 14.36 -10.44
N LEU A 92 26.97 14.31 -9.15
CA LEU A 92 27.04 13.08 -8.35
C LEU A 92 25.77 12.22 -8.50
N GLU A 93 24.65 12.81 -8.93
CA GLU A 93 23.39 12.08 -9.04
C GLU A 93 23.42 11.10 -10.23
N GLN A 94 23.45 9.80 -9.96
CA GLN A 94 23.37 8.77 -11.00
C GLN A 94 21.93 8.60 -11.52
N VAL A 95 20.93 8.93 -10.71
CA VAL A 95 19.52 8.97 -11.08
C VAL A 95 19.01 10.38 -10.83
N VAL A 96 18.54 11.07 -11.88
CA VAL A 96 18.08 12.46 -11.80
C VAL A 96 16.55 12.54 -11.89
N GLY A 97 16.00 13.61 -11.34
CA GLY A 97 14.57 13.93 -11.40
C GLY A 97 13.95 14.14 -10.01
N LEU A 98 13.21 15.24 -9.86
CA LEU A 98 12.46 15.57 -8.66
C LEU A 98 10.98 15.73 -8.98
N GLN A 99 10.13 15.46 -8.00
CA GLN A 99 8.68 15.64 -8.08
C GLN A 99 8.29 17.11 -8.33
N THR A 100 9.03 18.05 -7.73
CA THR A 100 8.87 19.50 -7.88
C THR A 100 10.19 20.14 -8.27
N ASP A 101 10.30 21.45 -8.13
CA ASP A 101 11.52 22.24 -8.37
C ASP A 101 12.54 22.19 -7.21
N LYS A 102 12.19 21.53 -6.09
CA LYS A 102 13.07 21.40 -4.91
C LYS A 102 12.88 20.05 -4.21
N PRO A 103 13.92 19.50 -3.57
CA PRO A 103 13.78 18.28 -2.77
C PRO A 103 12.83 18.50 -1.60
N LEU A 104 12.00 17.48 -1.30
CA LEU A 104 11.01 17.45 -0.22
C LEU A 104 9.95 18.58 -0.26
N LYS A 105 9.86 19.38 -1.31
CA LYS A 105 8.78 20.34 -1.50
C LYS A 105 7.51 19.62 -1.93
N ARG A 106 6.42 19.84 -1.21
CA ARG A 106 5.12 19.19 -1.43
C ARG A 106 4.36 19.82 -2.60
N ALA A 107 3.83 18.99 -3.48
CA ALA A 107 3.11 19.41 -4.68
C ALA A 107 1.59 19.43 -4.47
N PHE A 108 0.87 20.33 -5.14
CA PHE A 108 -0.57 20.27 -5.28
C PHE A 108 -0.98 19.35 -6.40
N MET A 109 -1.90 18.43 -6.09
CA MET A 109 -2.50 17.51 -7.04
C MET A 109 -3.84 18.03 -7.57
N PRO A 110 -4.15 17.84 -8.84
CA PRO A 110 -5.32 18.47 -9.46
C PRO A 110 -6.67 17.96 -8.96
N TYR A 111 -6.74 16.78 -8.34
CA TYR A 111 -8.01 16.16 -7.95
C TYR A 111 -8.60 16.67 -6.63
N GLY A 112 -7.76 17.10 -5.67
CA GLY A 112 -8.22 17.54 -4.33
C GLY A 112 -8.91 18.91 -4.32
N GLY A 113 -8.65 19.73 -5.32
CA GLY A 113 -9.24 21.04 -5.50
C GLY A 113 -8.76 22.11 -4.51
N ILE A 114 -9.32 23.30 -4.64
CA ILE A 114 -8.88 24.48 -3.91
C ILE A 114 -9.05 24.34 -2.38
N LYS A 115 -10.10 23.69 -1.92
CA LYS A 115 -10.32 23.51 -0.46
C LYS A 115 -9.21 22.70 0.19
N MET A 116 -8.72 21.64 -0.47
CA MET A 116 -7.59 20.88 0.04
C MET A 116 -6.30 21.69 -0.01
N ALA A 117 -6.08 22.44 -1.07
CA ALA A 117 -4.93 23.32 -1.22
C ALA A 117 -4.92 24.39 -0.13
N GLU A 118 -6.03 25.08 0.12
CA GLU A 118 -6.18 26.09 1.17
C GLU A 118 -5.96 25.49 2.56
N GLN A 119 -6.63 24.39 2.89
CA GLN A 119 -6.51 23.74 4.19
C GLN A 119 -5.11 23.19 4.45
N SER A 120 -4.47 22.60 3.43
CA SER A 120 -3.09 22.12 3.55
C SER A 120 -2.12 23.29 3.76
N CYS A 121 -2.24 24.35 2.99
CA CYS A 121 -1.42 25.57 3.17
C CYS A 121 -1.62 26.21 4.53
N GLU A 122 -2.86 26.43 4.94
CA GLU A 122 -3.17 27.06 6.25
C GLU A 122 -2.56 26.28 7.42
N THR A 123 -2.64 24.93 7.36
CA THR A 123 -2.10 24.05 8.41
C THR A 123 -0.60 24.27 8.62
N TYR A 124 0.14 24.55 7.56
CA TYR A 124 1.60 24.69 7.59
C TYR A 124 2.10 26.13 7.39
N GLY A 125 1.20 27.11 7.47
CA GLY A 125 1.54 28.55 7.43
C GLY A 125 1.79 29.10 6.01
N TYR A 126 1.30 28.44 4.98
CA TYR A 126 1.36 28.88 3.58
C TYR A 126 0.01 29.38 3.09
N LYS A 127 -0.01 30.01 1.91
CA LYS A 127 -1.24 30.47 1.24
C LYS A 127 -1.13 30.22 -0.26
N PRO A 128 -2.15 29.60 -0.89
CA PRO A 128 -2.21 29.45 -2.34
C PRO A 128 -2.26 30.82 -3.03
N SER A 129 -1.65 30.92 -4.22
CA SER A 129 -1.73 32.12 -5.05
C SER A 129 -3.16 32.36 -5.56
N GLU A 130 -3.46 33.59 -5.91
CA GLU A 130 -4.76 33.95 -6.56
C GLU A 130 -4.93 33.20 -7.88
N LYS A 131 -3.86 33.00 -8.64
CA LYS A 131 -3.85 32.23 -9.87
C LYS A 131 -4.26 30.78 -9.67
N LEU A 132 -3.70 30.12 -8.63
CA LEU A 132 -4.05 28.75 -8.27
C LEU A 132 -5.53 28.67 -7.86
N HIS A 133 -6.00 29.63 -7.06
CA HIS A 133 -7.40 29.74 -6.67
C HIS A 133 -8.32 29.89 -7.89
N GLU A 134 -7.95 30.74 -8.85
CA GLU A 134 -8.72 30.93 -10.09
C GLU A 134 -8.81 29.65 -10.92
N ILE A 135 -7.71 28.90 -11.08
CA ILE A 135 -7.69 27.63 -11.82
C ILE A 135 -8.73 26.67 -11.24
N PHE A 136 -8.70 26.43 -9.93
CA PHE A 136 -9.59 25.47 -9.27
C PHE A 136 -11.05 25.93 -9.16
N THR A 137 -11.33 27.23 -9.20
CA THR A 137 -12.71 27.74 -9.06
C THR A 137 -13.41 28.05 -10.37
N LYS A 138 -12.65 28.37 -11.43
CA LYS A 138 -13.22 28.76 -12.73
C LYS A 138 -13.04 27.75 -13.85
N TYR A 139 -11.89 27.06 -13.88
CA TYR A 139 -11.47 26.28 -15.05
C TYR A 139 -11.37 24.80 -14.83
N HIS A 140 -11.41 24.33 -13.57
CA HIS A 140 -11.14 22.93 -13.26
C HIS A 140 -12.14 22.38 -12.23
N LYS A 141 -12.96 21.40 -12.65
CA LYS A 141 -13.75 20.59 -11.71
C LYS A 141 -12.95 19.37 -11.30
N THR A 142 -12.81 19.13 -9.99
CA THR A 142 -12.08 18.00 -9.44
C THR A 142 -12.99 16.79 -9.23
N HIS A 143 -12.42 15.59 -9.11
CA HIS A 143 -13.21 14.41 -8.74
C HIS A 143 -13.84 14.57 -7.35
N ASN A 144 -13.15 15.22 -6.42
CA ASN A 144 -13.67 15.52 -5.10
C ASN A 144 -14.98 16.32 -5.18
N GLN A 145 -15.01 17.41 -5.95
CA GLN A 145 -16.25 18.15 -6.19
C GLN A 145 -17.33 17.26 -6.81
N GLY A 146 -16.94 16.47 -7.83
CA GLY A 146 -17.87 15.57 -8.49
C GLY A 146 -18.53 14.58 -7.56
N VAL A 147 -17.74 13.94 -6.68
CA VAL A 147 -18.25 12.97 -5.69
C VAL A 147 -19.22 13.64 -4.71
N PHE A 148 -18.84 14.78 -4.13
CA PHE A 148 -19.71 15.47 -3.17
C PHE A 148 -20.97 16.07 -3.80
N ASP A 149 -20.98 16.35 -5.11
CA ASP A 149 -22.18 16.78 -5.83
C ASP A 149 -23.25 15.68 -5.94
N ILE A 150 -22.84 14.40 -5.85
CA ILE A 150 -23.76 13.27 -6.13
C ILE A 150 -23.93 12.28 -4.97
N TYR A 151 -23.23 12.45 -3.88
CA TYR A 151 -23.43 11.61 -2.70
C TYR A 151 -24.89 11.67 -2.23
N THR A 152 -25.46 10.49 -1.96
CA THR A 152 -26.80 10.44 -1.35
C THR A 152 -26.73 10.83 0.14
N PRO A 153 -27.85 11.24 0.74
CA PRO A 153 -27.91 11.50 2.18
C PRO A 153 -27.46 10.30 3.04
N GLU A 154 -27.78 9.09 2.60
CA GLU A 154 -27.38 7.83 3.28
C GLU A 154 -25.86 7.63 3.23
N MET A 155 -25.24 7.82 2.08
CA MET A 155 -23.76 7.73 1.92
C MET A 155 -23.05 8.78 2.78
N LEU A 156 -23.58 10.01 2.84
CA LEU A 156 -23.03 11.06 3.70
C LEU A 156 -23.15 10.72 5.19
N LYS A 157 -24.30 10.13 5.62
CA LYS A 157 -24.47 9.64 6.98
C LYS A 157 -23.48 8.53 7.32
N ALA A 158 -23.32 7.54 6.42
CA ALA A 158 -22.38 6.44 6.61
C ALA A 158 -20.93 6.94 6.73
N ARG A 159 -20.53 7.89 5.86
CA ARG A 159 -19.22 8.53 5.89
C ARG A 159 -19.01 9.33 7.19
N HIS A 160 -20.00 10.12 7.59
CA HIS A 160 -19.94 10.95 8.82
C HIS A 160 -19.78 10.07 10.07
N ASN A 161 -20.57 9.02 10.18
CA ASN A 161 -20.56 8.09 11.32
C ASN A 161 -19.43 7.04 11.24
N LYS A 162 -18.57 7.11 10.23
CA LYS A 162 -17.39 6.25 10.10
C LYS A 162 -17.69 4.75 9.99
N ILE A 163 -18.88 4.35 9.53
CA ILE A 163 -19.11 2.97 9.13
C ILE A 163 -18.45 2.69 7.77
N LEU A 164 -18.34 3.71 6.91
CA LEU A 164 -17.43 3.74 5.75
C LEU A 164 -16.35 4.79 5.99
N THR A 165 -15.07 4.40 5.92
CA THR A 165 -13.95 5.29 6.22
C THR A 165 -12.79 5.08 5.26
N GLY A 166 -12.01 6.15 5.03
CA GLY A 166 -10.84 6.13 4.14
C GLY A 166 -11.23 6.13 2.66
N LEU A 167 -12.45 6.56 2.34
CA LEU A 167 -12.93 6.65 0.96
C LEU A 167 -12.02 7.54 0.11
N PRO A 168 -11.65 7.12 -1.13
CA PRO A 168 -10.81 7.90 -2.03
C PRO A 168 -11.60 9.03 -2.70
N ASP A 169 -12.39 9.77 -1.93
CA ASP A 169 -13.19 10.91 -2.36
C ASP A 169 -12.45 12.25 -2.26
N THR A 170 -11.28 12.26 -1.60
CA THR A 170 -10.44 13.46 -1.43
C THR A 170 -8.99 13.29 -1.89
N TYR A 171 -8.62 12.12 -2.37
CA TYR A 171 -7.27 11.79 -2.86
C TYR A 171 -7.34 10.87 -4.07
N GLY A 172 -6.21 10.64 -4.75
CA GLY A 172 -6.13 9.79 -5.94
C GLY A 172 -6.38 8.32 -5.64
N ARG A 173 -6.67 7.54 -6.67
CA ARG A 173 -7.01 6.10 -6.55
C ARG A 173 -5.87 5.25 -6.02
N GLY A 174 -4.64 5.44 -6.56
CA GLY A 174 -3.40 4.85 -6.04
C GLY A 174 -3.31 3.33 -6.08
N ARG A 175 -4.09 2.67 -6.94
CA ARG A 175 -4.09 1.22 -7.12
C ARG A 175 -3.85 0.81 -8.57
N ILE A 176 -3.13 1.67 -9.28
CA ILE A 176 -2.61 1.40 -10.61
C ILE A 176 -1.09 1.37 -10.47
N VAL A 177 -0.47 0.26 -10.82
CA VAL A 177 0.99 0.12 -10.90
C VAL A 177 1.35 0.18 -12.38
N GLY A 178 1.93 1.30 -12.82
CA GLY A 178 2.47 1.39 -14.16
C GLY A 178 3.60 0.37 -14.34
N ASP A 179 3.63 -0.32 -15.48
CA ASP A 179 4.79 -1.15 -15.80
C ASP A 179 5.94 -0.26 -16.30
N TYR A 180 6.63 0.38 -15.35
CA TYR A 180 7.72 1.34 -15.62
C TYR A 180 8.89 0.71 -16.37
N ARG A 181 9.03 -0.62 -16.33
CA ARG A 181 10.03 -1.41 -17.08
C ARG A 181 9.85 -1.24 -18.59
N ARG A 182 8.61 -0.97 -19.05
CA ARG A 182 8.29 -0.75 -20.48
C ARG A 182 9.03 0.45 -21.05
N VAL A 183 9.26 1.48 -20.27
CA VAL A 183 10.01 2.67 -20.73
C VAL A 183 11.45 2.31 -21.05
N ALA A 184 12.09 1.52 -20.20
CA ALA A 184 13.45 1.07 -20.42
C ALA A 184 13.57 0.05 -21.57
N LEU A 185 12.65 -0.91 -21.65
CA LEU A 185 12.71 -1.99 -22.64
C LEU A 185 12.35 -1.56 -24.06
N TYR A 186 11.36 -0.65 -24.21
CA TYR A 186 10.79 -0.30 -25.52
C TYR A 186 11.04 1.13 -25.98
N GLY A 187 11.29 2.07 -25.04
CA GLY A 187 11.31 3.50 -25.35
C GLY A 187 9.92 4.06 -25.61
N ILE A 188 9.79 5.35 -25.42
CA ILE A 188 8.48 6.03 -25.46
C ILE A 188 7.86 6.04 -26.87
N ASP A 189 8.65 6.15 -27.92
CA ASP A 189 8.10 6.20 -29.29
C ASP A 189 7.44 4.89 -29.69
N TYR A 190 8.01 3.75 -29.28
CA TYR A 190 7.36 2.46 -29.49
C TYR A 190 6.05 2.34 -28.72
N LEU A 191 6.01 2.80 -27.46
CA LEU A 191 4.80 2.77 -26.64
C LEU A 191 3.70 3.67 -27.24
N ILE A 192 4.04 4.85 -27.77
CA ILE A 192 3.10 5.73 -28.47
C ILE A 192 2.54 5.05 -29.72
N GLU A 193 3.41 4.39 -30.53
CA GLU A 193 2.97 3.65 -31.72
C GLU A 193 1.97 2.54 -31.35
N ARG A 194 2.24 1.79 -30.27
CA ARG A 194 1.34 0.73 -29.80
C ARG A 194 0.00 1.31 -29.35
N LYS A 195 -0.02 2.38 -28.54
CA LYS A 195 -1.26 3.04 -28.09
C LYS A 195 -2.06 3.63 -29.28
N LYS A 196 -1.39 4.16 -30.30
CA LYS A 196 -2.06 4.59 -31.53
C LYS A 196 -2.66 3.44 -32.33
N ALA A 197 -2.00 2.28 -32.35
CA ALA A 197 -2.56 1.09 -32.95
C ALA A 197 -3.80 0.60 -32.21
N ASP A 198 -3.76 0.58 -30.88
CA ASP A 198 -4.92 0.25 -30.02
C ASP A 198 -6.06 1.23 -30.25
N PHE A 199 -5.78 2.53 -30.34
CA PHE A 199 -6.78 3.55 -30.69
C PHE A 199 -7.43 3.27 -32.05
N ALA A 200 -6.65 2.91 -33.06
CA ALA A 200 -7.17 2.56 -34.37
C ALA A 200 -8.03 1.28 -34.33
N ALA A 201 -7.69 0.30 -33.51
CA ALA A 201 -8.45 -0.92 -33.34
C ALA A 201 -9.84 -0.69 -32.72
N THR A 202 -10.06 0.42 -32.03
CA THR A 202 -11.37 0.81 -31.51
C THR A 202 -12.31 1.43 -32.58
N ASN A 203 -11.83 1.59 -33.81
CA ASN A 203 -12.66 2.14 -34.91
C ASN A 203 -13.74 1.12 -35.32
N ARG A 204 -14.98 1.41 -34.95
CA ARG A 204 -16.14 0.58 -35.31
C ARG A 204 -17.39 1.45 -35.51
N GLN A 205 -18.35 0.96 -36.29
CA GLN A 205 -19.65 1.59 -36.43
C GLN A 205 -20.51 1.38 -35.18
N GLY A 206 -21.37 2.32 -34.84
CA GLY A 206 -22.30 2.20 -33.74
C GLY A 206 -21.63 2.27 -32.36
N MET A 207 -20.64 3.15 -32.22
CA MET A 207 -19.95 3.39 -30.95
C MET A 207 -20.90 3.70 -29.79
N ARG A 208 -20.64 3.15 -28.61
CA ARG A 208 -21.36 3.37 -27.37
C ARG A 208 -20.50 4.20 -26.41
N ARG A 209 -21.09 4.58 -25.27
CA ARG A 209 -20.40 5.37 -24.24
C ARG A 209 -19.04 4.77 -23.82
N GLY A 210 -18.97 3.44 -23.66
CA GLY A 210 -17.72 2.77 -23.29
C GLY A 210 -16.64 2.90 -24.36
N ASP A 211 -17.03 2.91 -25.66
CA ASP A 211 -16.10 3.11 -26.77
C ASP A 211 -15.56 4.55 -26.79
N PHE A 212 -16.42 5.55 -26.51
CA PHE A 212 -15.98 6.95 -26.42
C PHE A 212 -15.01 7.16 -25.28
N GLN A 213 -15.32 6.61 -24.10
CA GLN A 213 -14.48 6.70 -22.92
C GLN A 213 -13.11 6.04 -23.15
N LEU A 214 -13.07 4.83 -23.70
CA LEU A 214 -11.82 4.15 -24.02
C LEU A 214 -10.95 4.94 -24.99
N ARG A 215 -11.57 5.54 -26.02
CA ARG A 215 -10.83 6.36 -26.98
C ARG A 215 -10.26 7.63 -26.36
N GLU A 216 -11.01 8.28 -25.49
CA GLU A 216 -10.55 9.44 -24.71
C GLU A 216 -9.39 9.06 -23.83
N GLU A 217 -9.51 7.96 -23.06
CA GLU A 217 -8.48 7.40 -22.19
C GLU A 217 -7.17 7.11 -22.98
N ILE A 218 -7.24 6.46 -24.13
CA ILE A 218 -6.05 6.18 -24.97
C ILE A 218 -5.42 7.48 -25.49
N ALA A 219 -6.23 8.47 -25.86
CA ALA A 219 -5.71 9.77 -26.30
C ALA A 219 -4.97 10.49 -25.17
N ASP A 220 -5.47 10.40 -23.94
CA ASP A 220 -4.80 10.95 -22.75
C ASP A 220 -3.50 10.20 -22.44
N GLN A 221 -3.48 8.87 -22.57
CA GLN A 221 -2.27 8.05 -22.43
C GLN A 221 -1.18 8.46 -23.43
N VAL A 222 -1.54 8.71 -24.70
CA VAL A 222 -0.59 9.18 -25.71
C VAL A 222 -0.01 10.55 -25.35
N ARG A 223 -0.85 11.48 -24.85
CA ARG A 223 -0.38 12.78 -24.35
C ARG A 223 0.58 12.64 -23.17
N ALA A 224 0.25 11.78 -22.19
CA ALA A 224 1.12 11.53 -21.05
C ALA A 224 2.51 10.97 -21.47
N LEU A 225 2.56 10.06 -22.45
CA LEU A 225 3.81 9.56 -23.00
C LEU A 225 4.63 10.67 -23.69
N GLN A 226 3.96 11.58 -24.42
CA GLN A 226 4.63 12.74 -25.03
C GLN A 226 5.18 13.68 -23.95
N ASP A 227 4.43 13.94 -22.88
CA ASP A 227 4.87 14.76 -21.77
C ASP A 227 6.06 14.14 -21.02
N MET A 228 6.12 12.79 -20.90
CA MET A 228 7.28 12.09 -20.36
C MET A 228 8.55 12.36 -21.15
N LYS A 229 8.49 12.41 -22.49
CA LYS A 229 9.63 12.79 -23.33
C LYS A 229 10.08 14.21 -23.05
N VAL A 230 9.16 15.17 -22.98
CA VAL A 230 9.46 16.57 -22.69
C VAL A 230 10.12 16.71 -21.31
N MET A 231 9.61 15.99 -20.31
CA MET A 231 10.20 15.97 -18.97
C MET A 231 11.62 15.41 -18.99
N ALA A 232 11.86 14.26 -19.65
CA ALA A 232 13.19 13.66 -19.74
C ALA A 232 14.19 14.57 -20.47
N GLN A 233 13.74 15.21 -21.55
CA GLN A 233 14.55 16.20 -22.31
C GLN A 233 14.98 17.39 -21.46
N SER A 234 14.16 17.82 -20.50
CA SER A 234 14.55 18.92 -19.58
C SER A 234 15.76 18.54 -18.70
N TYR A 235 15.96 17.25 -18.46
CA TYR A 235 17.15 16.69 -17.78
C TYR A 235 18.29 16.31 -18.73
N GLY A 236 18.12 16.53 -20.04
CA GLY A 236 19.12 16.21 -21.06
C GLY A 236 19.08 14.77 -21.60
N TYR A 237 18.01 14.03 -21.31
CA TYR A 237 17.83 12.64 -21.76
C TYR A 237 16.82 12.51 -22.89
N ASP A 238 17.10 11.62 -23.84
CA ASP A 238 16.17 11.21 -24.87
C ASP A 238 15.70 9.77 -24.63
N ILE A 239 14.47 9.62 -24.12
CA ILE A 239 13.85 8.33 -23.83
C ILE A 239 12.99 7.80 -24.98
N SER A 240 13.20 8.31 -26.20
CA SER A 240 12.46 7.88 -27.39
C SER A 240 12.66 6.42 -27.75
N GLU A 241 13.88 5.91 -27.53
CA GLU A 241 14.32 4.54 -27.82
C GLU A 241 14.60 3.72 -26.55
N PRO A 242 14.73 2.37 -26.67
CA PRO A 242 15.12 1.51 -25.56
C PRO A 242 16.44 1.93 -24.88
N ALA A 243 16.56 1.60 -23.60
CA ALA A 243 17.78 1.83 -22.84
C ALA A 243 18.96 0.99 -23.37
N LYS A 244 20.14 1.60 -23.48
CA LYS A 244 21.36 0.96 -24.02
C LYS A 244 22.15 0.19 -22.97
N ASN A 245 22.05 0.61 -21.73
CA ASN A 245 22.85 0.12 -20.60
C ASN A 245 22.07 0.22 -19.29
N ALA A 246 22.66 -0.27 -18.20
CA ALA A 246 22.02 -0.28 -16.88
C ALA A 246 21.70 1.11 -16.36
N ARG A 247 22.56 2.10 -16.56
CA ARG A 247 22.33 3.50 -16.11
C ARG A 247 21.10 4.08 -16.80
N GLU A 248 20.98 3.89 -18.12
CA GLU A 248 19.79 4.30 -18.87
C GLU A 248 18.55 3.50 -18.45
N ALA A 249 18.66 2.18 -18.24
CA ALA A 249 17.53 1.36 -17.84
C ALA A 249 16.92 1.82 -16.51
N VAL A 250 17.74 2.09 -15.51
CA VAL A 250 17.30 2.64 -14.23
C VAL A 250 16.69 4.04 -14.40
N GLN A 251 17.33 4.91 -15.16
CA GLN A 251 16.86 6.28 -15.38
C GLN A 251 15.54 6.32 -16.18
N TRP A 252 15.38 5.52 -17.24
CA TRP A 252 14.14 5.44 -18.03
C TRP A 252 12.97 4.94 -17.18
N LEU A 253 13.22 3.86 -16.43
CA LEU A 253 12.25 3.33 -15.47
C LEU A 253 11.83 4.39 -14.46
N TYR A 254 12.80 5.11 -13.89
CA TYR A 254 12.52 6.17 -12.94
C TYR A 254 11.74 7.34 -13.55
N PHE A 255 11.99 7.72 -14.80
CA PHE A 255 11.19 8.77 -15.47
C PHE A 255 9.72 8.33 -15.63
N GLY A 256 9.45 7.07 -15.90
CA GLY A 256 8.08 6.55 -15.89
C GLY A 256 7.41 6.70 -14.52
N TYR A 257 8.11 6.31 -13.45
CA TYR A 257 7.63 6.47 -12.07
C TYR A 257 7.49 7.95 -11.68
N LEU A 258 8.46 8.79 -12.08
CA LEU A 258 8.42 10.24 -11.81
C LEU A 258 7.19 10.90 -12.45
N ALA A 259 6.83 10.51 -13.66
CA ALA A 259 5.61 11.00 -14.30
C ALA A 259 4.35 10.63 -13.51
N ALA A 260 4.29 9.41 -12.97
CA ALA A 260 3.20 8.96 -12.11
C ALA A 260 3.09 9.83 -10.85
N ILE A 261 4.17 10.00 -10.08
CA ILE A 261 4.14 10.78 -8.83
C ILE A 261 3.94 12.29 -9.04
N LYS A 262 4.21 12.80 -10.24
CA LYS A 262 3.89 14.20 -10.61
C LYS A 262 2.41 14.41 -10.93
N THR A 263 1.68 13.36 -11.26
CA THR A 263 0.30 13.47 -11.72
C THR A 263 -0.70 12.94 -10.71
N GLN A 264 -0.30 12.09 -9.76
CA GLN A 264 -1.24 11.61 -8.77
C GLN A 264 -0.65 11.41 -7.37
N ASN A 265 -1.56 11.40 -6.39
CA ASN A 265 -1.32 11.11 -5.00
C ASN A 265 -2.40 10.13 -4.54
N GLY A 266 -2.19 8.88 -4.84
CA GLY A 266 -3.08 7.83 -4.37
C GLY A 266 -2.84 7.44 -2.92
N ALA A 267 -3.55 6.42 -2.48
CA ALA A 267 -3.27 5.75 -1.22
C ALA A 267 -1.89 5.08 -1.27
N ALA A 268 -1.39 4.76 -2.49
CA ALA A 268 -0.05 4.27 -2.73
C ALA A 268 0.46 4.68 -4.12
N MET A 269 1.78 4.78 -4.20
CA MET A 269 2.53 5.02 -5.43
C MET A 269 3.55 3.90 -5.60
N SER A 270 3.05 2.67 -5.82
CA SER A 270 3.87 1.46 -5.91
C SER A 270 4.83 1.51 -7.11
N VAL A 271 6.03 0.99 -6.91
CA VAL A 271 7.09 0.91 -7.93
C VAL A 271 6.93 -0.36 -8.76
N GLY A 272 6.55 -1.45 -8.10
CA GLY A 272 6.36 -2.75 -8.73
C GLY A 272 7.62 -3.62 -8.73
N ARG A 273 7.54 -4.70 -9.49
CA ARG A 273 8.56 -5.74 -9.57
C ARG A 273 9.67 -5.37 -10.57
N VAL A 274 10.61 -4.55 -10.13
CA VAL A 274 11.67 -3.98 -10.99
C VAL A 274 13.04 -4.60 -10.80
N SER A 275 13.25 -5.32 -9.68
CA SER A 275 14.57 -5.80 -9.27
C SER A 275 15.22 -6.74 -10.29
N THR A 276 14.57 -7.86 -10.59
CA THR A 276 15.06 -8.86 -11.55
C THR A 276 15.21 -8.28 -12.96
N PHE A 277 14.31 -7.38 -13.37
CA PHE A 277 14.41 -6.70 -14.66
C PHE A 277 15.69 -5.86 -14.76
N LEU A 278 16.00 -5.06 -13.75
CA LEU A 278 17.19 -4.22 -13.73
C LEU A 278 18.46 -5.03 -13.61
N ASP A 279 18.42 -6.17 -12.91
CA ASP A 279 19.57 -7.09 -12.80
C ASP A 279 20.08 -7.55 -14.16
N ILE A 280 19.18 -7.81 -15.11
CA ILE A 280 19.54 -8.23 -16.48
C ILE A 280 20.49 -7.22 -17.16
N TYR A 281 20.20 -5.93 -17.01
CA TYR A 281 21.05 -4.87 -17.57
C TYR A 281 22.33 -4.67 -16.75
N ILE A 282 22.25 -4.76 -15.43
CA ILE A 282 23.36 -4.56 -14.51
C ILE A 282 24.40 -5.67 -14.69
N GLU A 283 24.00 -6.94 -14.64
CA GLU A 283 24.93 -8.08 -14.78
C GLU A 283 25.57 -8.10 -16.17
N ARG A 284 24.79 -7.82 -17.23
CA ARG A 284 25.34 -7.65 -18.59
C ARG A 284 26.44 -6.58 -18.64
N ASP A 285 26.24 -5.45 -17.97
CA ASP A 285 27.18 -4.33 -18.00
C ASP A 285 28.40 -4.61 -17.10
N ILE A 286 28.23 -5.37 -16.02
CA ILE A 286 29.35 -5.87 -15.20
C ILE A 286 30.20 -6.85 -16.01
N GLU A 287 29.59 -7.82 -16.68
CA GLU A 287 30.29 -8.78 -17.55
C GLU A 287 31.08 -8.11 -18.68
N LYS A 288 30.57 -6.99 -19.22
CA LYS A 288 31.24 -6.18 -20.24
C LYS A 288 32.29 -5.22 -19.67
N GLY A 289 32.45 -5.14 -18.36
CA GLY A 289 33.33 -4.18 -17.69
C GLY A 289 32.89 -2.71 -17.80
N ILE A 290 31.59 -2.45 -18.06
CA ILE A 290 30.98 -1.12 -18.13
C ILE A 290 30.63 -0.63 -16.74
N LEU A 291 30.25 -1.52 -15.83
CA LEU A 291 29.99 -1.28 -14.43
C LEU A 291 30.86 -2.18 -13.55
N THR A 292 31.16 -1.70 -12.36
CA THR A 292 31.66 -2.49 -11.23
C THR A 292 30.52 -2.83 -10.27
N GLU A 293 30.70 -3.80 -9.37
CA GLU A 293 29.71 -4.11 -8.31
C GLU A 293 29.43 -2.86 -7.45
N LYS A 294 30.43 -2.06 -7.18
CA LYS A 294 30.29 -0.81 -6.40
C LYS A 294 29.44 0.25 -7.12
N GLU A 295 29.62 0.42 -8.42
CA GLU A 295 28.81 1.34 -9.23
C GLU A 295 27.37 0.80 -9.43
N ALA A 296 27.20 -0.51 -9.49
CA ALA A 296 25.88 -1.13 -9.52
C ALA A 296 25.12 -0.85 -8.21
N GLN A 297 25.75 -1.00 -7.05
CA GLN A 297 25.15 -0.64 -5.77
C GLN A 297 24.84 0.86 -5.69
N GLU A 298 25.74 1.74 -6.11
CA GLU A 298 25.51 3.19 -6.16
C GLU A 298 24.26 3.54 -6.98
N LEU A 299 24.08 2.90 -8.12
CA LEU A 299 22.92 3.13 -8.98
C LEU A 299 21.60 2.78 -8.28
N ILE A 300 21.56 1.66 -7.55
CA ILE A 300 20.39 1.24 -6.77
C ILE A 300 20.19 2.15 -5.53
N ASP A 301 21.25 2.52 -4.81
CA ASP A 301 21.17 3.46 -3.70
C ASP A 301 20.56 4.79 -4.15
N HIS A 302 21.00 5.34 -5.28
CA HIS A 302 20.48 6.60 -5.81
C HIS A 302 19.02 6.48 -6.28
N LEU A 303 18.61 5.35 -6.87
CA LEU A 303 17.22 5.10 -7.20
C LEU A 303 16.34 5.09 -5.92
N VAL A 304 16.79 4.39 -4.89
CA VAL A 304 16.07 4.31 -3.60
C VAL A 304 16.01 5.69 -2.91
N MET A 305 17.06 6.52 -2.99
CA MET A 305 16.99 7.91 -2.50
C MET A 305 15.84 8.69 -3.13
N LYS A 306 15.59 8.49 -4.43
CA LYS A 306 14.47 9.17 -5.12
C LYS A 306 13.11 8.78 -4.56
N PHE A 307 12.90 7.50 -4.24
CA PHE A 307 11.67 7.06 -3.59
C PHE A 307 11.50 7.66 -2.18
N ARG A 308 12.58 7.81 -1.43
CA ARG A 308 12.58 8.41 -0.09
C ARG A 308 12.26 9.91 -0.06
N MET A 309 12.28 10.60 -1.21
CA MET A 309 12.04 12.04 -1.32
C MET A 309 10.61 12.42 -1.71
N VAL A 310 9.77 11.48 -2.11
CA VAL A 310 8.41 11.78 -2.60
C VAL A 310 7.55 12.34 -1.47
N LYS A 311 6.97 13.50 -1.69
CA LYS A 311 6.13 14.22 -0.72
C LYS A 311 4.92 14.85 -1.40
N PHE A 312 3.75 14.75 -0.75
CA PHE A 312 2.51 15.31 -1.26
C PHE A 312 1.93 16.35 -0.28
N ALA A 313 1.25 17.35 -0.81
CA ALA A 313 0.45 18.26 -0.02
C ALA A 313 -0.81 17.53 0.47
N ARG A 314 -0.89 17.26 1.78
CA ARG A 314 -1.98 16.51 2.41
C ARG A 314 -2.62 17.31 3.54
N ILE A 315 -3.89 17.06 3.80
CA ILE A 315 -4.62 17.65 4.92
C ILE A 315 -4.44 16.82 6.20
N PRO A 316 -4.56 17.41 7.39
CA PRO A 316 -4.37 16.71 8.67
C PRO A 316 -5.25 15.47 8.84
N SER A 317 -6.49 15.50 8.37
CA SER A 317 -7.40 14.35 8.44
C SER A 317 -6.92 13.15 7.60
N TYR A 318 -6.21 13.39 6.51
CA TYR A 318 -5.55 12.32 5.75
C TYR A 318 -4.42 11.70 6.59
N ASN A 319 -3.60 12.52 7.23
CA ASN A 319 -2.50 12.05 8.06
C ASN A 319 -2.96 11.29 9.32
N GLN A 320 -4.18 11.48 9.79
CA GLN A 320 -4.77 10.65 10.84
C GLN A 320 -5.12 9.24 10.35
N LEU A 321 -5.53 9.11 9.08
CA LEU A 321 -5.85 7.81 8.47
C LEU A 321 -4.58 7.05 8.06
N PHE A 322 -3.64 7.76 7.45
CA PHE A 322 -2.37 7.23 6.90
C PHE A 322 -1.21 7.93 7.61
N SER A 323 -0.96 7.54 8.84
CA SER A 323 0.02 8.20 9.70
C SER A 323 1.46 7.94 9.26
N GLY A 324 2.34 8.89 9.58
CA GLY A 324 3.74 8.83 9.16
C GLY A 324 3.98 9.33 7.74
N ASP A 325 2.97 9.95 7.11
CA ASP A 325 3.05 10.53 5.76
C ASP A 325 3.52 9.52 4.68
N PRO A 326 2.97 8.29 4.65
CA PRO A 326 3.45 7.25 3.74
C PRO A 326 3.15 7.59 2.29
N VAL A 327 4.06 7.19 1.41
CA VAL A 327 3.86 7.24 -0.05
C VAL A 327 3.38 5.89 -0.56
N GLY A 328 3.76 4.80 0.12
CA GLY A 328 3.48 3.43 -0.30
C GLY A 328 4.18 3.10 -1.60
N ALA A 329 5.46 3.46 -1.71
CA ALA A 329 6.31 3.10 -2.83
C ALA A 329 6.74 1.63 -2.70
N THR A 330 5.78 0.70 -2.85
CA THR A 330 6.04 -0.72 -2.68
C THR A 330 6.88 -1.25 -3.84
N LEU A 331 7.91 -2.01 -3.50
CA LEU A 331 8.86 -2.60 -4.43
C LEU A 331 9.12 -4.05 -4.00
N GLU A 332 8.85 -4.98 -4.90
CA GLU A 332 8.97 -6.41 -4.65
C GLU A 332 10.34 -6.94 -5.07
N VAL A 333 10.85 -7.85 -4.25
CA VAL A 333 12.07 -8.62 -4.49
C VAL A 333 11.80 -10.11 -4.36
N ALA A 334 12.62 -10.93 -4.99
CA ALA A 334 12.55 -12.39 -4.97
C ALA A 334 11.28 -13.00 -5.62
N GLY A 335 10.81 -14.13 -5.13
CA GLY A 335 9.71 -14.92 -5.65
C GLY A 335 10.17 -16.08 -6.50
N MET A 336 9.20 -16.88 -6.96
CA MET A 336 9.42 -18.08 -7.79
C MET A 336 8.73 -17.93 -9.15
N GLY A 337 9.34 -18.46 -10.19
CA GLY A 337 8.69 -18.62 -11.49
C GLY A 337 7.66 -19.75 -11.49
N ILE A 338 6.69 -19.68 -12.41
CA ILE A 338 5.74 -20.78 -12.65
C ILE A 338 6.47 -22.08 -13.05
N ASP A 339 7.66 -21.95 -13.64
CA ASP A 339 8.52 -23.06 -14.04
C ASP A 339 9.35 -23.66 -12.88
N GLY A 340 9.17 -23.14 -11.66
CA GLY A 340 9.86 -23.60 -10.46
C GLY A 340 11.26 -23.04 -10.26
N ARG A 341 11.76 -22.17 -11.15
CA ARG A 341 13.04 -21.47 -10.91
C ARG A 341 12.85 -20.35 -9.90
N SER A 342 13.85 -20.15 -9.05
CA SER A 342 13.90 -18.92 -8.24
C SER A 342 14.10 -17.70 -9.13
N ILE A 343 13.38 -16.62 -8.83
CA ILE A 343 13.55 -15.32 -9.50
C ILE A 343 14.52 -14.42 -8.71
N VAL A 344 15.13 -14.92 -7.65
CA VAL A 344 16.14 -14.19 -6.89
C VAL A 344 17.37 -13.91 -7.78
N THR A 345 17.80 -12.66 -7.79
CA THR A 345 18.98 -12.17 -8.48
C THR A 345 19.88 -11.40 -7.51
N LYS A 346 21.10 -11.04 -7.91
CA LYS A 346 21.96 -10.17 -7.09
C LYS A 346 21.31 -8.83 -6.76
N ASN A 347 20.46 -8.34 -7.66
CA ASN A 347 19.81 -7.04 -7.45
C ASN A 347 18.80 -7.04 -6.31
N ASP A 348 18.22 -8.20 -5.98
CA ASP A 348 17.35 -8.34 -4.79
C ASP A 348 18.16 -8.10 -3.51
N PHE A 349 19.37 -8.62 -3.43
CA PHE A 349 20.31 -8.31 -2.35
C PHE A 349 20.69 -6.83 -2.33
N ARG A 350 20.99 -6.20 -3.51
CA ARG A 350 21.34 -4.78 -3.59
C ARG A 350 20.22 -3.87 -3.07
N PHE A 351 18.95 -4.18 -3.37
CA PHE A 351 17.82 -3.42 -2.84
C PHE A 351 17.70 -3.54 -1.33
N LEU A 352 17.83 -4.74 -0.77
CA LEU A 352 17.83 -4.93 0.68
C LEU A 352 19.02 -4.21 1.35
N HIS A 353 20.20 -4.25 0.70
CA HIS A 353 21.42 -3.61 1.19
C HIS A 353 21.35 -2.07 1.28
N THR A 354 20.42 -1.44 0.56
CA THR A 354 20.18 0.00 0.72
C THR A 354 19.76 0.38 2.15
N LEU A 355 19.20 -0.57 2.90
CA LEU A 355 18.84 -0.38 4.33
C LEU A 355 20.08 -0.39 5.24
N GLU A 356 21.18 -0.98 4.82
CA GLU A 356 22.48 -0.90 5.51
C GLU A 356 23.25 0.35 5.07
N ASN A 357 23.35 0.61 3.75
CA ASN A 357 24.09 1.75 3.20
C ASN A 357 23.51 3.12 3.63
N MET A 358 22.18 3.23 3.72
CA MET A 358 21.49 4.49 4.02
C MET A 358 20.62 4.42 5.30
N GLY A 359 20.68 3.31 6.01
CA GLY A 359 19.91 3.08 7.24
C GLY A 359 18.42 2.75 7.02
N PRO A 360 17.74 2.35 8.11
CA PRO A 360 16.32 2.00 8.12
C PRO A 360 15.45 3.10 7.52
N SER A 361 14.42 2.70 6.78
CA SER A 361 13.48 3.64 6.17
C SER A 361 12.14 2.95 5.91
N PRO A 362 11.01 3.66 6.06
CA PRO A 362 9.71 3.16 5.64
C PRO A 362 9.54 3.08 4.12
N GLU A 363 10.36 3.83 3.36
CA GLU A 363 10.27 3.89 1.89
C GLU A 363 11.62 3.55 1.23
N PRO A 364 11.60 2.80 0.12
CA PRO A 364 10.44 2.11 -0.44
C PRO A 364 9.93 1.03 0.53
N ASN A 365 8.65 0.66 0.43
CA ASN A 365 8.09 -0.45 1.18
C ASN A 365 8.58 -1.76 0.56
N LEU A 366 9.78 -2.18 0.94
CA LEU A 366 10.42 -3.39 0.42
C LEU A 366 9.66 -4.63 0.84
N THR A 367 9.22 -5.41 -0.15
CA THR A 367 8.40 -6.61 0.04
C THR A 367 9.12 -7.81 -0.52
N VAL A 368 9.39 -8.80 0.31
CA VAL A 368 9.93 -10.09 -0.10
C VAL A 368 8.78 -11.00 -0.49
N LEU A 369 8.73 -11.40 -1.76
CA LEU A 369 7.82 -12.44 -2.22
C LEU A 369 8.40 -13.79 -1.82
N TYR A 370 7.91 -14.29 -0.68
CA TYR A 370 8.53 -15.40 0.05
C TYR A 370 7.97 -16.75 -0.40
N SER A 371 8.88 -17.70 -0.59
CA SER A 371 8.59 -19.13 -0.74
C SER A 371 9.61 -19.91 0.07
N GLU A 372 9.24 -21.05 0.64
CA GLU A 372 10.18 -21.95 1.28
C GLU A 372 11.31 -22.42 0.32
N ASN A 373 11.01 -22.41 -1.00
CA ASN A 373 11.92 -22.82 -2.06
C ASN A 373 12.90 -21.74 -2.53
N LEU A 374 12.91 -20.56 -1.92
CA LEU A 374 13.92 -19.53 -2.17
C LEU A 374 15.32 -20.00 -1.73
N PRO A 375 16.41 -19.51 -2.36
CA PRO A 375 17.77 -19.78 -1.93
C PRO A 375 17.96 -19.47 -0.44
N GLU A 376 18.54 -20.40 0.30
CA GLU A 376 18.72 -20.32 1.76
C GLU A 376 19.53 -19.08 2.16
N ALA A 377 20.56 -18.73 1.38
CA ALA A 377 21.36 -17.53 1.63
C ALA A 377 20.51 -16.25 1.53
N PHE A 378 19.59 -16.18 0.56
CA PHE A 378 18.69 -15.05 0.41
C PHE A 378 17.69 -14.96 1.57
N LYS A 379 17.06 -16.09 1.97
CA LYS A 379 16.15 -16.14 3.12
C LYS A 379 16.83 -15.62 4.40
N LYS A 380 18.07 -16.08 4.65
CA LYS A 380 18.88 -15.63 5.80
C LYS A 380 19.22 -14.15 5.72
N TYR A 381 19.62 -13.66 4.55
CA TYR A 381 19.93 -12.23 4.40
C TYR A 381 18.69 -11.34 4.61
N ALA A 382 17.55 -11.70 4.03
CA ALA A 382 16.29 -10.97 4.24
C ALA A 382 15.87 -10.98 5.73
N ALA A 383 15.95 -12.13 6.41
CA ALA A 383 15.67 -12.24 7.83
C ALA A 383 16.65 -11.41 8.68
N HIS A 384 17.94 -11.40 8.34
CA HIS A 384 18.94 -10.55 8.99
C HIS A 384 18.55 -9.06 8.89
N ILE A 385 18.22 -8.57 7.68
CA ILE A 385 17.76 -7.19 7.48
C ILE A 385 16.50 -6.88 8.29
N SER A 386 15.55 -7.81 8.39
CA SER A 386 14.37 -7.65 9.23
C SER A 386 14.72 -7.51 10.72
N VAL A 387 15.59 -8.36 11.22
CA VAL A 387 16.05 -8.33 12.64
C VAL A 387 16.72 -6.99 12.95
N GLN A 388 17.51 -6.45 12.02
CA GLN A 388 18.25 -5.21 12.23
C GLN A 388 17.40 -3.93 12.04
N THR A 389 16.45 -3.93 11.10
CA THR A 389 15.85 -2.68 10.62
C THR A 389 14.35 -2.59 10.80
N SER A 390 13.61 -3.69 10.92
CA SER A 390 12.14 -3.74 10.88
C SER A 390 11.55 -3.00 9.66
N SER A 391 12.26 -2.96 8.52
CA SER A 391 11.91 -2.13 7.35
C SER A 391 11.32 -2.92 6.17
N ILE A 392 11.27 -4.25 6.23
CA ILE A 392 10.74 -5.10 5.15
C ILE A 392 9.53 -5.90 5.61
N GLN A 393 8.72 -6.33 4.64
CA GLN A 393 7.60 -7.24 4.85
C GLN A 393 7.74 -8.48 3.97
N TYR A 394 6.94 -9.49 4.29
CA TYR A 394 6.91 -10.76 3.58
C TYR A 394 5.51 -11.06 3.06
N GLU A 395 5.40 -11.52 1.84
CA GLU A 395 4.17 -12.02 1.25
C GLU A 395 4.39 -13.42 0.67
N ASN A 396 3.41 -14.29 0.85
CA ASN A 396 3.48 -15.69 0.46
C ASN A 396 3.30 -15.84 -1.06
N ASP A 397 4.40 -15.94 -1.78
CA ASP A 397 4.40 -16.14 -3.21
C ASP A 397 3.69 -17.43 -3.64
N ASP A 398 3.72 -18.47 -2.79
CA ASP A 398 3.14 -19.78 -3.11
C ASP A 398 1.60 -19.79 -3.10
N VAL A 399 0.96 -18.88 -2.35
CA VAL A 399 -0.51 -18.69 -2.40
C VAL A 399 -0.91 -17.62 -3.42
N MET A 400 -0.02 -16.66 -3.73
CA MET A 400 -0.31 -15.56 -4.65
C MET A 400 -0.05 -15.92 -6.10
N ARG A 401 1.06 -16.59 -6.40
CA ARG A 401 1.46 -16.99 -7.76
C ARG A 401 0.40 -17.82 -8.51
N PRO A 402 -0.34 -18.77 -7.89
CA PRO A 402 -1.41 -19.46 -8.58
C PRO A 402 -2.57 -18.57 -9.07
N VAL A 403 -2.77 -17.41 -8.45
CA VAL A 403 -3.84 -16.45 -8.79
C VAL A 403 -3.37 -15.41 -9.79
N TRP A 404 -2.14 -14.87 -9.60
CA TRP A 404 -1.65 -13.68 -10.28
C TRP A 404 -0.51 -13.94 -11.27
N GLY A 405 -0.11 -15.21 -11.45
CA GLY A 405 1.09 -15.56 -12.24
C GLY A 405 2.38 -15.23 -11.48
N ASP A 406 3.51 -15.24 -12.18
CA ASP A 406 4.83 -14.96 -11.59
C ASP A 406 5.36 -13.53 -11.87
N ASP A 407 4.56 -12.69 -12.52
CA ASP A 407 4.89 -11.28 -12.77
C ASP A 407 3.78 -10.37 -12.23
N TYR A 408 3.60 -10.38 -10.93
CA TYR A 408 2.65 -9.51 -10.23
C TYR A 408 3.37 -8.48 -9.37
N SER A 409 2.70 -7.38 -9.12
CA SER A 409 3.14 -6.29 -8.23
C SER A 409 2.18 -6.13 -7.07
N ILE A 410 2.65 -5.55 -5.97
CA ILE A 410 1.84 -5.23 -4.81
C ILE A 410 1.35 -3.79 -4.89
N CYS A 411 0.03 -3.63 -4.96
CA CYS A 411 -0.62 -2.33 -4.92
C CYS A 411 -0.74 -1.83 -3.48
N CYS A 412 0.13 -0.96 -3.05
CA CYS A 412 0.15 -0.38 -1.70
C CYS A 412 0.80 -1.30 -0.66
N CYS A 413 -0.02 -2.02 0.09
CA CYS A 413 0.40 -2.74 1.29
C CYS A 413 0.55 -4.24 1.04
N VAL A 414 -0.54 -4.87 0.59
CA VAL A 414 -0.69 -6.34 0.55
C VAL A 414 -1.51 -6.85 -0.64
N SER A 415 -1.95 -5.98 -1.53
CA SER A 415 -2.85 -6.34 -2.63
C SER A 415 -2.07 -6.61 -3.91
N ALA A 416 -2.26 -7.77 -4.53
CA ALA A 416 -1.59 -8.09 -5.79
C ALA A 416 -2.36 -7.62 -7.03
N THR A 417 -1.61 -7.40 -8.11
CA THR A 417 -2.10 -7.15 -9.46
C THR A 417 -1.12 -7.68 -10.48
N GLU A 418 -1.58 -8.31 -11.57
CA GLU A 418 -0.68 -8.75 -12.65
C GLU A 418 -0.06 -7.52 -13.34
N THR A 419 1.26 -7.45 -13.30
CA THR A 419 2.00 -6.24 -13.72
C THR A 419 1.75 -5.90 -15.19
N GLY A 420 1.29 -4.67 -15.43
CA GLY A 420 1.02 -4.18 -16.78
C GLY A 420 -0.27 -4.70 -17.42
N LYS A 421 -1.05 -5.54 -16.77
CA LYS A 421 -2.27 -6.15 -17.31
C LYS A 421 -3.54 -5.90 -16.49
N GLU A 422 -3.38 -5.49 -15.25
CA GLU A 422 -4.49 -5.28 -14.32
C GLU A 422 -4.44 -3.92 -13.66
N ILE A 423 -5.60 -3.45 -13.22
CA ILE A 423 -5.76 -2.32 -12.31
C ILE A 423 -6.70 -2.69 -11.17
N GLN A 424 -6.56 -1.98 -10.07
CA GLN A 424 -7.41 -2.17 -8.91
C GLN A 424 -8.12 -0.88 -8.53
N PHE A 425 -9.45 -0.93 -8.45
CA PHE A 425 -10.26 0.16 -7.90
C PHE A 425 -10.19 0.12 -6.38
N PHE A 426 -9.52 1.11 -5.77
CA PHE A 426 -9.29 1.15 -4.32
C PHE A 426 -10.56 1.42 -3.53
N GLY A 427 -10.80 0.65 -2.47
CA GLY A 427 -12.08 0.61 -1.78
C GLY A 427 -12.15 1.10 -0.36
N ALA A 428 -11.09 1.55 0.29
CA ALA A 428 -11.17 1.94 1.70
C ALA A 428 -11.65 0.81 2.64
N ARG A 429 -12.48 1.09 3.65
CA ARG A 429 -12.88 0.09 4.65
C ARG A 429 -14.34 0.24 5.08
N ALA A 430 -15.02 -0.91 5.26
CA ALA A 430 -16.28 -1.03 5.97
C ALA A 430 -16.01 -1.48 7.42
N ASN A 431 -16.57 -0.77 8.39
CA ASN A 431 -16.39 -1.08 9.81
C ASN A 431 -17.44 -2.12 10.26
N LEU A 432 -17.06 -3.39 10.26
CA LEU A 432 -17.95 -4.51 10.62
C LEU A 432 -18.30 -4.51 12.12
N ALA A 433 -17.46 -3.92 12.98
CA ALA A 433 -17.79 -3.77 14.40
C ALA A 433 -18.95 -2.77 14.62
N LYS A 434 -18.98 -1.64 13.91
CA LYS A 434 -20.15 -0.76 13.92
C LYS A 434 -21.37 -1.42 13.28
N CYS A 435 -21.19 -2.20 12.23
CA CYS A 435 -22.26 -2.97 11.61
C CYS A 435 -22.94 -3.91 12.62
N LEU A 436 -22.16 -4.58 13.49
CA LEU A 436 -22.69 -5.42 14.57
C LEU A 436 -23.49 -4.56 15.58
N LEU A 437 -22.99 -3.40 15.98
CA LEU A 437 -23.71 -2.49 16.88
C LEU A 437 -24.99 -1.94 16.25
N TYR A 438 -25.00 -1.68 14.93
CA TYR A 438 -26.21 -1.28 14.21
C TYR A 438 -27.23 -2.43 14.16
N ALA A 439 -26.75 -3.68 14.02
CA ALA A 439 -27.61 -4.86 14.09
C ALA A 439 -28.31 -4.97 15.45
N ILE A 440 -27.63 -4.63 16.54
CA ILE A 440 -28.20 -4.63 17.90
C ILE A 440 -29.13 -3.44 18.10
N ASN A 441 -28.82 -2.26 17.58
CA ASN A 441 -29.53 -1.01 17.81
C ASN A 441 -30.55 -0.64 16.71
N GLY A 442 -30.95 -1.55 15.85
CA GLY A 442 -31.99 -1.31 14.84
C GLY A 442 -31.59 -0.29 13.77
N GLY A 443 -30.32 -0.26 13.38
CA GLY A 443 -29.78 0.62 12.35
C GLY A 443 -29.35 1.99 12.82
N LYS A 444 -29.41 2.26 14.14
CA LYS A 444 -28.92 3.53 14.73
C LYS A 444 -27.45 3.44 15.10
N ASP A 445 -26.77 4.54 14.89
CA ASP A 445 -25.37 4.72 15.35
C ASP A 445 -25.35 4.84 16.88
N GLU A 446 -24.50 4.04 17.51
CA GLU A 446 -24.43 3.91 18.97
C GLU A 446 -23.84 5.14 19.67
N LYS A 447 -23.11 6.00 18.93
CA LYS A 447 -22.49 7.21 19.48
C LYS A 447 -23.27 8.48 19.16
N THR A 448 -23.70 8.64 17.90
CA THR A 448 -24.43 9.84 17.45
C THR A 448 -25.94 9.70 17.59
N LYS A 449 -26.44 8.48 17.82
CA LYS A 449 -27.87 8.12 17.88
C LYS A 449 -28.64 8.37 16.57
N GLN A 450 -27.93 8.72 15.52
CA GLN A 450 -28.51 8.96 14.21
C GLN A 450 -28.96 7.65 13.55
N GLN A 451 -30.15 7.66 12.93
CA GLN A 451 -30.58 6.56 12.05
C GLN A 451 -29.74 6.59 10.78
N VAL A 452 -28.81 5.65 10.64
CA VAL A 452 -27.87 5.54 9.51
C VAL A 452 -28.32 4.48 8.55
N ALA A 453 -28.56 3.27 9.03
CA ALA A 453 -29.12 2.16 8.25
C ALA A 453 -30.67 2.21 8.24
N PRO A 454 -31.35 1.48 7.36
CA PRO A 454 -32.80 1.33 7.40
C PRO A 454 -33.28 0.90 8.80
N GLU A 455 -34.38 1.51 9.25
CA GLU A 455 -34.95 1.23 10.56
C GLU A 455 -35.57 -0.18 10.60
N TYR A 456 -35.27 -0.92 11.68
CA TYR A 456 -35.92 -2.16 12.01
C TYR A 456 -35.90 -2.40 13.52
N GLN A 457 -36.57 -3.47 13.97
CA GLN A 457 -36.72 -3.76 15.40
C GLN A 457 -35.35 -4.04 16.06
N PRO A 458 -34.90 -3.21 17.03
CA PRO A 458 -33.67 -3.46 17.78
C PRO A 458 -33.80 -4.70 18.67
N ILE A 459 -32.68 -5.22 19.15
CA ILE A 459 -32.63 -6.23 20.19
C ILE A 459 -32.95 -5.55 21.53
N THR A 460 -33.96 -6.01 22.24
CA THR A 460 -34.40 -5.41 23.51
C THR A 460 -34.19 -6.31 24.72
N SER A 461 -33.75 -7.56 24.52
CA SER A 461 -33.46 -8.53 25.59
C SER A 461 -32.34 -8.01 26.50
N GLU A 462 -32.36 -8.41 27.77
CA GLU A 462 -31.33 -8.09 28.76
C GLU A 462 -29.99 -8.74 28.42
N TYR A 463 -30.03 -9.95 27.88
CA TYR A 463 -28.88 -10.71 27.43
C TYR A 463 -28.98 -10.95 25.93
N LEU A 464 -27.84 -10.92 25.22
CA LEU A 464 -27.79 -11.23 23.79
C LEU A 464 -27.98 -12.73 23.57
N ASP A 465 -28.85 -13.06 22.61
CA ASP A 465 -29.01 -14.40 22.07
C ASP A 465 -28.23 -14.52 20.76
N TYR A 466 -27.43 -15.57 20.64
CA TYR A 466 -26.53 -15.75 19.50
C TYR A 466 -27.28 -15.83 18.16
N ASP A 467 -28.35 -16.62 18.10
CA ASP A 467 -29.09 -16.85 16.85
C ASP A 467 -29.84 -15.58 16.42
N GLU A 468 -30.38 -14.81 17.38
CA GLU A 468 -31.02 -13.52 17.11
C GLU A 468 -29.99 -12.51 16.57
N VAL A 469 -28.83 -12.40 17.20
CA VAL A 469 -27.74 -11.49 16.78
C VAL A 469 -27.27 -11.85 15.37
N MET A 470 -26.98 -13.13 15.12
CA MET A 470 -26.49 -13.62 13.81
C MET A 470 -27.49 -13.30 12.70
N LYS A 471 -28.79 -13.53 12.91
CA LYS A 471 -29.84 -13.23 11.93
C LYS A 471 -29.92 -11.73 11.60
N LYS A 472 -29.85 -10.87 12.60
CA LYS A 472 -29.90 -9.41 12.40
C LYS A 472 -28.59 -8.88 11.79
N TYR A 473 -27.47 -9.43 12.18
CA TYR A 473 -26.16 -9.05 11.66
C TYR A 473 -26.01 -9.41 10.19
N ASP A 474 -26.52 -10.58 9.78
CA ASP A 474 -26.52 -11.00 8.38
C ASP A 474 -27.26 -9.98 7.48
N VAL A 475 -28.46 -9.55 7.89
CA VAL A 475 -29.25 -8.53 7.17
C VAL A 475 -28.52 -7.17 7.14
N MET A 476 -27.85 -6.79 8.24
CA MET A 476 -27.12 -5.53 8.31
C MET A 476 -25.87 -5.54 7.42
N MET A 477 -25.18 -6.68 7.31
CA MET A 477 -24.06 -6.85 6.39
C MET A 477 -24.49 -6.74 4.92
N ASP A 478 -25.69 -7.24 4.55
CA ASP A 478 -26.25 -7.06 3.20
C ASP A 478 -26.43 -5.58 2.86
N TRP A 479 -27.07 -4.83 3.74
CA TRP A 479 -27.24 -3.40 3.56
C TRP A 479 -25.90 -2.69 3.41
N LEU A 480 -24.93 -3.00 4.29
CA LEU A 480 -23.61 -2.38 4.28
C LEU A 480 -22.85 -2.68 2.99
N ALA A 481 -22.88 -3.91 2.51
CA ALA A 481 -22.22 -4.31 1.26
C ALA A 481 -22.75 -3.50 0.06
N HIS A 482 -24.08 -3.38 -0.07
CA HIS A 482 -24.71 -2.60 -1.14
C HIS A 482 -24.37 -1.10 -1.06
N LEU A 483 -24.45 -0.51 0.13
CA LEU A 483 -24.10 0.90 0.34
C LEU A 483 -22.63 1.17 0.04
N TYR A 484 -21.76 0.27 0.50
CA TYR A 484 -20.32 0.37 0.33
C TYR A 484 -19.93 0.34 -1.15
N VAL A 485 -20.35 -0.70 -1.87
CA VAL A 485 -20.07 -0.84 -3.32
C VAL A 485 -20.69 0.32 -4.11
N GLY A 486 -21.93 0.72 -3.80
CA GLY A 486 -22.59 1.85 -4.45
C GLY A 486 -21.83 3.17 -4.25
N THR A 487 -21.30 3.39 -3.04
CA THR A 487 -20.47 4.57 -2.74
C THR A 487 -19.16 4.58 -3.54
N LEU A 488 -18.48 3.44 -3.60
CA LEU A 488 -17.23 3.31 -4.36
C LEU A 488 -17.46 3.43 -5.87
N ASN A 489 -18.56 2.90 -6.41
CA ASN A 489 -18.92 3.07 -7.82
C ASN A 489 -18.99 4.54 -8.23
N MET A 490 -19.60 5.39 -7.39
CA MET A 490 -19.66 6.84 -7.63
C MET A 490 -18.29 7.48 -7.61
N ILE A 491 -17.45 7.11 -6.64
CA ILE A 491 -16.09 7.64 -6.50
C ILE A 491 -15.25 7.29 -7.72
N HIS A 492 -15.22 6.02 -8.14
CA HIS A 492 -14.42 5.58 -9.29
C HIS A 492 -14.90 6.15 -10.61
N TYR A 493 -16.21 6.34 -10.77
CA TYR A 493 -16.75 7.08 -11.92
C TYR A 493 -16.22 8.51 -11.97
N MET A 494 -16.13 9.19 -10.83
CA MET A 494 -15.63 10.57 -10.77
C MET A 494 -14.12 10.65 -10.96
N HIS A 495 -13.35 9.63 -10.53
CA HIS A 495 -11.93 9.53 -10.88
C HIS A 495 -11.74 9.43 -12.39
N ASP A 496 -12.40 8.50 -13.06
CA ASP A 496 -12.28 8.33 -14.51
C ASP A 496 -12.72 9.59 -15.28
N LYS A 497 -13.68 10.34 -14.74
CA LYS A 497 -14.23 11.52 -15.41
C LYS A 497 -13.42 12.80 -15.25
N TYR A 498 -12.87 13.03 -14.06
CA TYR A 498 -12.23 14.30 -13.71
C TYR A 498 -10.76 14.19 -13.37
N TYR A 499 -10.29 12.97 -13.16
CA TYR A 499 -8.91 12.72 -12.82
C TYR A 499 -8.47 11.31 -13.25
N TYR A 500 -8.35 11.14 -14.55
CA TYR A 500 -7.86 9.89 -15.13
C TYR A 500 -6.34 9.77 -14.97
N GLU A 501 -5.87 8.62 -14.52
CA GLU A 501 -4.45 8.36 -14.22
C GLU A 501 -3.66 7.99 -15.50
N ALA A 502 -3.58 8.93 -16.45
CA ALA A 502 -3.06 8.68 -17.78
C ALA A 502 -1.60 8.23 -17.82
N ALA A 503 -0.76 8.70 -16.88
CA ALA A 503 0.66 8.36 -16.86
C ALA A 503 0.89 6.87 -16.55
N GLU A 504 0.20 6.33 -15.54
CA GLU A 504 0.28 4.90 -15.20
C GLU A 504 -0.42 4.04 -16.25
N MET A 505 -1.62 4.46 -16.68
CA MET A 505 -2.42 3.74 -17.67
C MET A 505 -1.73 3.66 -19.04
N ALA A 506 -0.87 4.62 -19.38
CA ALA A 506 -0.04 4.58 -20.58
C ALA A 506 0.99 3.45 -20.58
N LEU A 507 1.37 2.99 -19.39
CA LEU A 507 2.39 1.96 -19.15
C LEU A 507 1.81 0.58 -18.83
N ILE A 508 0.51 0.39 -19.03
CA ILE A 508 -0.17 -0.90 -18.95
C ILE A 508 -0.92 -1.23 -20.23
N ASP A 509 -1.46 -2.43 -20.36
CA ASP A 509 -2.23 -2.85 -21.51
C ASP A 509 -3.51 -2.01 -21.65
N THR A 510 -4.03 -1.91 -22.86
CA THR A 510 -5.27 -1.17 -23.12
C THR A 510 -6.51 -1.96 -22.69
N ASP A 511 -6.48 -3.27 -22.88
CA ASP A 511 -7.49 -4.20 -22.38
C ASP A 511 -7.03 -4.79 -21.03
N VAL A 512 -7.48 -4.18 -19.93
CA VAL A 512 -7.06 -4.54 -18.59
C VAL A 512 -8.16 -5.27 -17.83
N ARG A 513 -7.77 -6.28 -17.06
CA ARG A 513 -8.59 -6.83 -16.00
C ARG A 513 -8.73 -5.79 -14.89
N ARG A 514 -9.92 -5.71 -14.30
CA ARG A 514 -10.22 -4.76 -13.22
C ARG A 514 -10.67 -5.51 -11.99
N THR A 515 -9.99 -5.31 -10.87
CA THR A 515 -10.46 -5.75 -9.56
C THR A 515 -11.09 -4.58 -8.80
N PHE A 516 -12.02 -4.89 -7.93
CA PHE A 516 -12.74 -3.92 -7.10
C PHE A 516 -12.42 -4.20 -5.64
N ALA A 517 -11.40 -3.51 -5.13
CA ALA A 517 -10.90 -3.72 -3.79
C ALA A 517 -11.86 -3.16 -2.76
N THR A 518 -12.25 -4.00 -1.82
CA THR A 518 -12.96 -3.63 -0.61
C THR A 518 -12.11 -3.94 0.62
N GLY A 519 -12.60 -3.63 1.81
CA GLY A 519 -11.82 -3.93 3.01
C GLY A 519 -12.65 -3.92 4.28
N ILE A 520 -12.20 -4.71 5.24
CA ILE A 520 -12.82 -4.92 6.54
C ILE A 520 -12.00 -4.22 7.63
N ALA A 521 -12.68 -3.47 8.51
CA ALA A 521 -12.16 -2.99 9.78
C ALA A 521 -12.93 -3.59 10.95
N GLY A 522 -12.26 -3.81 12.08
CA GLY A 522 -12.85 -4.37 13.30
C GLY A 522 -13.04 -5.89 13.28
N PHE A 523 -12.34 -6.58 12.38
CA PHE A 523 -12.49 -8.02 12.13
C PHE A 523 -12.38 -8.84 13.41
N SER A 524 -11.25 -8.80 14.12
CA SER A 524 -10.97 -9.61 15.31
C SER A 524 -11.92 -9.31 16.45
N HIS A 525 -12.30 -8.04 16.63
CA HIS A 525 -13.29 -7.64 17.64
C HIS A 525 -14.69 -8.19 17.37
N VAL A 526 -15.10 -8.29 16.10
CA VAL A 526 -16.36 -8.96 15.73
C VAL A 526 -16.29 -10.45 16.03
N VAL A 527 -15.19 -11.11 15.67
CA VAL A 527 -14.96 -12.53 15.96
C VAL A 527 -15.08 -12.81 17.46
N ASP A 528 -14.34 -12.05 18.28
CA ASP A 528 -14.34 -12.20 19.72
C ASP A 528 -15.71 -11.83 20.35
N SER A 529 -16.40 -10.82 19.79
CA SER A 529 -17.76 -10.44 20.24
C SER A 529 -18.78 -11.54 19.96
N LEU A 530 -18.76 -12.15 18.78
CA LEU A 530 -19.63 -13.26 18.43
C LEU A 530 -19.29 -14.50 19.26
N SER A 531 -18.01 -14.75 19.53
CA SER A 531 -17.57 -15.80 20.42
C SER A 531 -18.06 -15.59 21.87
N ALA A 532 -17.95 -14.35 22.38
CA ALA A 532 -18.47 -13.99 23.70
C ALA A 532 -20.00 -14.22 23.79
N ILE A 533 -20.77 -13.81 22.78
CA ILE A 533 -22.22 -14.03 22.74
C ILE A 533 -22.58 -15.53 22.68
N LYS A 534 -21.76 -16.33 21.98
CA LYS A 534 -22.00 -17.77 21.81
C LYS A 534 -21.65 -18.62 23.03
N TYR A 535 -20.53 -18.29 23.71
CA TYR A 535 -19.93 -19.16 24.74
C TYR A 535 -19.97 -18.58 26.15
N ALA A 536 -20.28 -17.28 26.31
CA ALA A 536 -20.40 -16.62 27.61
C ALA A 536 -21.79 -16.01 27.77
N LYS A 537 -21.99 -15.18 28.80
CA LYS A 537 -23.21 -14.37 29.00
C LYS A 537 -22.90 -12.92 28.77
N VAL A 538 -23.52 -12.30 27.77
CA VAL A 538 -23.36 -10.89 27.44
C VAL A 538 -24.62 -10.13 27.83
N LYS A 539 -24.52 -9.35 28.91
CA LYS A 539 -25.58 -8.43 29.35
C LYS A 539 -25.46 -7.10 28.63
N VAL A 540 -26.58 -6.60 28.13
CA VAL A 540 -26.62 -5.30 27.43
C VAL A 540 -26.90 -4.19 28.42
N ILE A 541 -26.01 -3.20 28.45
CA ILE A 541 -26.21 -1.95 29.20
C ILE A 541 -26.79 -0.91 28.25
N ARG A 542 -27.97 -0.39 28.62
CA ARG A 542 -28.74 0.56 27.80
C ARG A 542 -28.79 1.92 28.44
N ASP A 543 -28.84 2.96 27.61
CA ASP A 543 -29.13 4.32 28.06
C ASP A 543 -30.65 4.55 28.26
N GLU A 544 -31.00 5.78 28.61
CA GLU A 544 -32.41 6.20 28.86
C GLU A 544 -33.31 6.08 27.61
N GLU A 545 -32.70 6.07 26.39
CA GLU A 545 -33.42 5.91 25.12
C GLU A 545 -33.52 4.44 24.70
N GLY A 546 -32.98 3.52 25.48
CA GLY A 546 -32.95 2.07 25.21
C GLY A 546 -31.85 1.63 24.25
N MET A 547 -30.91 2.51 23.88
CA MET A 547 -29.76 2.19 23.06
C MET A 547 -28.75 1.33 23.84
N ALA A 548 -28.25 0.26 23.21
CA ALA A 548 -27.11 -0.49 23.72
C ALA A 548 -25.84 0.37 23.63
N VAL A 549 -25.29 0.75 24.78
CA VAL A 549 -24.12 1.64 24.88
C VAL A 549 -22.90 0.98 25.50
N ASP A 550 -23.08 -0.11 26.24
CA ASP A 550 -22.00 -0.92 26.81
C ASP A 550 -22.46 -2.38 27.01
N PHE A 551 -21.51 -3.25 27.35
CA PHE A 551 -21.77 -4.68 27.56
C PHE A 551 -20.99 -5.17 28.79
N GLU A 552 -21.63 -6.05 29.57
CA GLU A 552 -20.99 -6.82 30.66
C GLU A 552 -20.95 -8.29 30.26
N THR A 553 -19.75 -8.80 30.02
CA THR A 553 -19.53 -10.20 29.62
C THR A 553 -19.05 -11.00 30.83
N THR A 554 -19.79 -12.06 31.17
CA THR A 554 -19.49 -12.94 32.30
C THR A 554 -19.28 -14.37 31.80
N GLY A 555 -18.19 -14.98 32.21
CA GLY A 555 -17.74 -16.31 31.79
C GLY A 555 -16.59 -16.24 30.78
N ASP A 556 -15.90 -17.36 30.62
CA ASP A 556 -14.81 -17.50 29.66
C ASP A 556 -15.35 -17.85 28.27
N PHE A 557 -14.67 -17.34 27.25
CA PHE A 557 -14.97 -17.65 25.85
C PHE A 557 -13.66 -17.72 25.03
N PRO A 558 -13.63 -18.55 23.96
CA PRO A 558 -12.46 -18.65 23.10
C PRO A 558 -12.22 -17.32 22.37
N ARG A 559 -10.96 -16.91 22.31
CA ARG A 559 -10.55 -15.68 21.60
C ARG A 559 -9.69 -16.03 20.40
N TYR A 560 -9.88 -15.31 19.33
CA TYR A 560 -9.09 -15.38 18.12
C TYR A 560 -7.61 -15.04 18.43
N GLY A 561 -6.67 -15.77 17.81
CA GLY A 561 -5.23 -15.62 18.03
C GLY A 561 -4.62 -16.58 19.06
N ASN A 562 -5.33 -17.67 19.40
CA ASN A 562 -4.84 -18.69 20.32
C ASN A 562 -4.91 -20.12 19.75
N ASP A 563 -5.05 -20.24 18.41
CA ASP A 563 -5.20 -21.52 17.72
C ASP A 563 -6.40 -22.37 18.22
N ASP A 564 -7.50 -21.67 18.57
CA ASP A 564 -8.74 -22.28 19.04
C ASP A 564 -9.78 -22.28 17.92
N ASP A 565 -10.07 -23.45 17.37
CA ASP A 565 -10.99 -23.61 16.22
C ASP A 565 -12.37 -23.01 16.47
N ARG A 566 -12.84 -22.95 17.73
CA ARG A 566 -14.14 -22.36 18.07
C ARG A 566 -14.21 -20.85 17.77
N ALA A 567 -13.09 -20.12 17.88
CA ALA A 567 -12.98 -18.71 17.51
C ALA A 567 -12.57 -18.57 16.04
N ASP A 568 -11.62 -19.40 15.58
CA ASP A 568 -11.07 -19.32 14.22
C ASP A 568 -12.12 -19.66 13.15
N GLU A 569 -13.04 -20.60 13.42
CA GLU A 569 -14.19 -20.89 12.54
C GLU A 569 -15.14 -19.68 12.38
N ILE A 570 -15.33 -18.88 13.45
CA ILE A 570 -16.10 -17.64 13.37
C ILE A 570 -15.38 -16.63 12.47
N ALA A 571 -14.05 -16.54 12.56
CA ALA A 571 -13.24 -15.67 11.73
C ALA A 571 -13.37 -16.03 10.23
N VAL A 572 -13.23 -17.31 9.90
CA VAL A 572 -13.42 -17.80 8.52
C VAL A 572 -14.85 -17.55 8.03
N TRP A 573 -15.86 -17.81 8.86
CA TRP A 573 -17.26 -17.53 8.53
C TRP A 573 -17.49 -16.04 8.23
N LEU A 574 -16.96 -15.15 9.05
CA LEU A 574 -17.16 -13.71 8.90
C LEU A 574 -16.58 -13.20 7.57
N LEU A 575 -15.35 -13.63 7.25
CA LEU A 575 -14.69 -13.27 6.00
C LEU A 575 -15.50 -13.76 4.78
N ARG A 576 -15.83 -15.05 4.73
CA ARG A 576 -16.59 -15.65 3.63
C ARG A 576 -17.96 -15.02 3.45
N THR A 577 -18.70 -14.84 4.54
CA THR A 577 -20.04 -14.27 4.50
C THR A 577 -20.03 -12.85 3.94
N PHE A 578 -19.10 -11.99 4.40
CA PHE A 578 -19.04 -10.62 3.89
C PHE A 578 -18.58 -10.58 2.44
N MET A 579 -17.58 -11.40 2.06
CA MET A 579 -17.12 -11.49 0.68
C MET A 579 -18.23 -11.97 -0.26
N ASP A 580 -19.02 -12.97 0.13
CA ASP A 580 -20.14 -13.46 -0.67
C ASP A 580 -21.18 -12.35 -0.91
N LYS A 581 -21.48 -11.53 0.10
CA LYS A 581 -22.40 -10.38 -0.05
C LYS A 581 -21.85 -9.34 -1.04
N LEU A 582 -20.55 -9.08 -1.03
CA LEU A 582 -19.89 -8.18 -1.98
C LEU A 582 -19.97 -8.70 -3.42
N LYS A 583 -19.83 -10.01 -3.64
CA LYS A 583 -19.94 -10.66 -4.96
C LYS A 583 -21.30 -10.47 -5.63
N TYR A 584 -22.36 -10.25 -4.87
CA TYR A 584 -23.71 -9.97 -5.41
C TYR A 584 -23.95 -8.52 -5.80
N CYS A 585 -23.03 -7.63 -5.46
CA CYS A 585 -23.15 -6.22 -5.79
C CYS A 585 -22.65 -5.93 -7.22
N HIS A 586 -23.35 -5.01 -7.92
CA HIS A 586 -22.90 -4.54 -9.22
C HIS A 586 -21.76 -3.51 -9.07
N THR A 587 -20.61 -3.81 -9.61
CA THR A 587 -19.39 -3.01 -9.48
C THR A 587 -19.16 -2.11 -10.70
N TYR A 588 -18.45 -0.99 -10.49
CA TYR A 588 -18.10 -0.07 -11.56
C TYR A 588 -17.24 -0.76 -12.65
N ARG A 589 -17.65 -0.60 -13.91
CA ARG A 589 -17.01 -1.21 -15.09
C ARG A 589 -16.93 -2.74 -15.03
N ASP A 590 -17.89 -3.37 -14.38
CA ASP A 590 -17.96 -4.84 -14.19
C ASP A 590 -16.68 -5.44 -13.61
N SER A 591 -16.02 -4.70 -12.72
CA SER A 591 -14.79 -5.14 -12.06
C SER A 591 -15.06 -6.26 -11.06
N GLU A 592 -14.08 -7.15 -10.90
CA GLU A 592 -14.17 -8.31 -10.01
C GLU A 592 -14.03 -7.90 -8.54
N PRO A 593 -15.02 -8.15 -7.67
CA PRO A 593 -14.92 -7.81 -6.27
C PRO A 593 -13.82 -8.61 -5.57
N THR A 594 -13.01 -7.91 -4.78
CA THR A 594 -12.04 -8.49 -3.84
C THR A 594 -12.20 -7.84 -2.47
N THR A 595 -11.71 -8.47 -1.41
CA THR A 595 -11.71 -7.86 -0.08
C THR A 595 -10.38 -8.06 0.63
N SER A 596 -10.10 -7.18 1.58
CA SER A 596 -8.92 -7.25 2.45
C SER A 596 -9.31 -7.21 3.92
N ILE A 597 -8.45 -7.76 4.76
CA ILE A 597 -8.45 -7.54 6.21
C ILE A 597 -7.22 -6.70 6.52
N LEU A 598 -7.37 -5.38 6.39
CA LEU A 598 -6.28 -4.42 6.50
C LEU A 598 -6.82 -3.08 6.97
N THR A 599 -6.22 -2.47 8.00
CA THR A 599 -6.66 -1.17 8.54
C THR A 599 -5.62 -0.08 8.45
N ILE A 600 -4.36 -0.41 8.16
CA ILE A 600 -3.24 0.54 8.30
C ILE A 600 -3.24 1.17 9.73
N THR A 601 -2.88 2.43 9.92
CA THR A 601 -3.01 3.14 11.21
C THR A 601 -4.41 3.72 11.46
N SER A 602 -5.34 3.53 10.53
CA SER A 602 -6.73 3.99 10.66
C SER A 602 -7.52 3.24 11.73
N ASN A 603 -7.00 2.11 12.26
CA ASN A 603 -7.59 1.39 13.38
C ASN A 603 -7.87 2.29 14.60
N VAL A 604 -7.04 3.28 14.87
CA VAL A 604 -7.25 4.29 15.92
C VAL A 604 -8.48 5.16 15.60
N VAL A 605 -8.57 5.66 14.36
CA VAL A 605 -9.70 6.49 13.90
C VAL A 605 -11.02 5.71 13.92
N TYR A 606 -11.00 4.45 13.47
CA TYR A 606 -12.15 3.57 13.52
C TYR A 606 -12.57 3.30 14.96
N GLY A 607 -11.61 3.04 15.85
CA GLY A 607 -11.87 2.79 17.26
C GLY A 607 -12.53 3.98 17.97
N LYS A 608 -12.04 5.20 17.73
CA LYS A 608 -12.65 6.43 18.24
C LYS A 608 -14.12 6.57 17.86
N ALA A 609 -14.48 6.13 16.67
CA ALA A 609 -15.84 6.22 16.16
C ALA A 609 -16.74 5.05 16.60
N THR A 610 -16.18 3.99 17.19
CA THR A 610 -16.89 2.75 17.55
C THR A 610 -17.21 2.70 19.05
N GLY A 611 -18.44 2.32 19.41
CA GLY A 611 -18.91 2.10 20.78
C GLY A 611 -18.25 0.88 21.44
N SER A 612 -18.63 0.59 22.68
CA SER A 612 -18.23 -0.63 23.39
C SER A 612 -18.73 -1.88 22.65
N LEU A 613 -17.99 -2.99 22.77
CA LEU A 613 -18.28 -4.25 22.11
C LEU A 613 -18.42 -5.40 23.11
N PRO A 614 -19.15 -6.48 22.76
CA PRO A 614 -19.35 -7.64 23.62
C PRO A 614 -18.07 -8.38 24.04
N ASP A 615 -16.98 -8.25 23.29
CA ASP A 615 -15.66 -8.82 23.61
C ASP A 615 -14.96 -8.17 24.81
N GLY A 616 -15.51 -7.06 25.31
CA GLY A 616 -14.99 -6.27 26.44
C GLY A 616 -14.27 -4.98 26.04
N ARG A 617 -14.06 -4.72 24.72
CA ARG A 617 -13.49 -3.48 24.23
C ARG A 617 -14.40 -2.29 24.58
N LYS A 618 -13.83 -1.21 25.09
CA LYS A 618 -14.57 -0.01 25.48
C LYS A 618 -14.68 1.03 24.35
N ALA A 619 -15.73 1.83 24.41
CA ALA A 619 -15.97 2.88 23.43
C ALA A 619 -14.79 3.84 23.29
N GLY A 620 -14.33 4.06 22.07
CA GLY A 620 -13.23 4.96 21.75
C GLY A 620 -11.84 4.33 21.78
N GLU A 621 -11.66 3.14 22.32
CA GLU A 621 -10.40 2.42 22.24
C GLU A 621 -10.06 2.05 20.78
N PRO A 622 -8.79 1.98 20.38
CA PRO A 622 -8.41 1.51 19.04
C PRO A 622 -9.00 0.13 18.71
N LEU A 623 -9.32 -0.10 17.44
CA LEU A 623 -9.56 -1.45 16.93
C LEU A 623 -8.21 -2.14 16.66
N SER A 624 -8.18 -3.47 16.63
CA SER A 624 -6.98 -4.21 16.24
C SER A 624 -6.63 -3.93 14.76
N PRO A 625 -5.33 -3.83 14.42
CA PRO A 625 -4.91 -3.57 13.06
C PRO A 625 -5.03 -4.83 12.20
N GLY A 626 -5.66 -4.70 11.03
CA GLY A 626 -5.77 -5.80 10.06
C GLY A 626 -6.39 -7.06 10.64
N ALA A 627 -5.75 -8.19 10.38
CA ALA A 627 -6.14 -9.51 10.88
C ALA A 627 -5.50 -9.87 12.22
N ASN A 628 -4.77 -8.94 12.84
CA ASN A 628 -4.21 -9.17 14.17
C ASN A 628 -5.30 -9.48 15.19
N PRO A 629 -5.05 -10.39 16.14
CA PRO A 629 -5.95 -10.63 17.26
C PRO A 629 -6.26 -9.37 18.08
N SER A 630 -7.35 -9.38 18.81
CA SER A 630 -7.75 -8.28 19.70
C SER A 630 -6.69 -8.05 20.79
N TYR A 631 -6.50 -6.79 21.21
CA TYR A 631 -5.52 -6.46 22.24
C TYR A 631 -5.72 -7.28 23.51
N GLY A 632 -4.65 -7.96 23.96
CA GLY A 632 -4.68 -8.82 25.14
C GLY A 632 -5.39 -10.17 24.94
N ALA A 633 -5.83 -10.51 23.72
CA ALA A 633 -6.41 -11.81 23.40
C ALA A 633 -5.37 -12.92 23.28
N GLU A 634 -4.19 -12.61 22.75
CA GLU A 634 -3.08 -13.54 22.51
C GLU A 634 -2.42 -13.96 23.82
N LYS A 635 -2.63 -15.21 24.22
CA LYS A 635 -2.09 -15.77 25.47
C LYS A 635 -1.29 -17.06 25.28
N SER A 636 -1.34 -17.62 24.08
CA SER A 636 -0.74 -18.93 23.75
C SER A 636 0.58 -18.81 22.97
N GLY A 637 1.17 -17.61 22.90
CA GLY A 637 2.45 -17.33 22.24
C GLY A 637 2.32 -16.99 20.74
N LEU A 638 3.46 -16.67 20.13
CA LEU A 638 3.56 -16.24 18.75
C LEU A 638 3.00 -17.25 17.76
N LEU A 639 3.38 -18.53 17.90
CA LEU A 639 2.99 -19.56 16.93
C LEU A 639 1.47 -19.79 16.92
N ALA A 640 0.82 -19.76 18.09
CA ALA A 640 -0.63 -19.88 18.15
C ALA A 640 -1.35 -18.69 17.51
N SER A 641 -0.82 -17.47 17.67
CA SER A 641 -1.33 -16.29 16.99
C SER A 641 -1.21 -16.42 15.47
N LEU A 642 -0.05 -16.83 14.99
CA LEU A 642 0.21 -17.06 13.56
C LEU A 642 -0.71 -18.15 13.00
N ASN A 643 -0.90 -19.27 13.71
CA ASN A 643 -1.77 -20.36 13.28
C ASN A 643 -3.23 -19.91 13.11
N SER A 644 -3.77 -19.10 14.04
CA SER A 644 -5.13 -18.55 13.89
C SER A 644 -5.28 -17.70 12.62
N VAL A 645 -4.29 -16.84 12.32
CA VAL A 645 -4.32 -16.00 11.13
C VAL A 645 -4.15 -16.83 9.84
N ALA A 646 -3.31 -17.87 9.87
CA ALA A 646 -3.06 -18.75 8.74
C ALA A 646 -4.30 -19.53 8.27
N LYS A 647 -5.30 -19.73 9.15
CA LYS A 647 -6.58 -20.39 8.81
C LYS A 647 -7.49 -19.52 7.94
N LEU A 648 -7.24 -18.21 7.83
CA LEU A 648 -8.04 -17.32 6.98
C LEU A 648 -7.78 -17.62 5.50
N PRO A 649 -8.82 -17.95 4.71
CA PRO A 649 -8.66 -18.35 3.32
C PRO A 649 -8.30 -17.15 2.45
N TYR A 650 -7.14 -17.19 1.78
CA TYR A 650 -6.69 -16.13 0.88
C TYR A 650 -7.62 -15.95 -0.32
N GLU A 651 -8.21 -17.04 -0.84
CA GLU A 651 -9.16 -17.01 -1.95
C GLU A 651 -10.41 -16.14 -1.68
N ASP A 652 -10.77 -15.92 -0.44
CA ASP A 652 -11.86 -15.03 -0.03
C ASP A 652 -11.38 -13.61 0.36
N ALA A 653 -10.07 -13.38 0.32
CA ALA A 653 -9.45 -12.10 0.67
C ALA A 653 -8.32 -11.71 -0.28
N LEU A 654 -8.58 -11.76 -1.59
CA LEU A 654 -7.57 -11.50 -2.64
C LEU A 654 -6.99 -10.07 -2.63
N ASP A 655 -7.59 -9.14 -1.91
CA ASP A 655 -7.03 -7.81 -1.63
C ASP A 655 -6.12 -7.79 -0.38
N GLY A 656 -5.90 -8.96 0.25
CA GLY A 656 -4.87 -9.24 1.22
C GLY A 656 -5.30 -9.34 2.68
N ILE A 657 -4.51 -10.09 3.45
CA ILE A 657 -4.71 -10.34 4.89
C ILE A 657 -3.48 -9.82 5.63
N SER A 658 -3.58 -8.64 6.23
CA SER A 658 -2.45 -8.02 6.93
C SER A 658 -2.28 -8.58 8.34
N ASN A 659 -1.09 -9.11 8.62
CA ASN A 659 -0.66 -9.53 9.95
C ASN A 659 0.65 -8.81 10.34
N THR A 660 0.74 -8.28 11.55
CA THR A 660 1.93 -7.58 12.05
C THR A 660 2.28 -8.13 13.42
N GLN A 661 3.46 -8.70 13.55
CA GLN A 661 3.94 -9.26 14.81
C GLN A 661 5.13 -8.46 15.34
N THR A 662 5.13 -8.20 16.65
CA THR A 662 6.27 -7.64 17.37
C THR A 662 6.85 -8.72 18.26
N ILE A 663 8.12 -9.02 18.07
CA ILE A 663 8.82 -10.13 18.74
C ILE A 663 9.97 -9.54 19.56
N ASN A 664 10.01 -9.86 20.83
CA ASN A 664 11.16 -9.52 21.67
C ASN A 664 12.41 -10.25 21.13
N PRO A 665 13.53 -9.55 20.90
CA PRO A 665 14.75 -10.19 20.39
C PRO A 665 15.17 -11.45 21.15
N GLY A 666 14.94 -11.47 22.49
CA GLY A 666 15.23 -12.64 23.33
C GLY A 666 14.37 -13.87 23.06
N ALA A 667 13.16 -13.69 22.51
CA ALA A 667 12.30 -14.79 22.10
C ALA A 667 12.77 -15.46 20.81
N LEU A 668 13.43 -14.70 19.91
CA LEU A 668 14.02 -15.24 18.67
C LEU A 668 15.37 -15.91 18.93
N GLY A 669 16.19 -15.45 19.87
CA GLY A 669 17.50 -16.03 20.13
C GLY A 669 18.42 -15.12 20.93
N HIS A 670 19.58 -15.66 21.30
CA HIS A 670 20.55 -14.97 22.17
C HIS A 670 21.53 -14.08 21.39
N ASN A 671 21.69 -14.32 20.10
CA ASN A 671 22.56 -13.56 19.20
C ASN A 671 21.88 -13.37 17.84
N ASP A 672 22.47 -12.56 16.96
CA ASP A 672 21.86 -12.20 15.68
C ASP A 672 21.77 -13.39 14.69
N GLU A 673 22.70 -14.34 14.76
CA GLU A 673 22.67 -15.55 13.93
C GLU A 673 21.47 -16.44 14.30
N GLU A 674 21.30 -16.73 15.62
CA GLU A 674 20.13 -17.48 16.10
C GLU A 674 18.81 -16.78 15.78
N ARG A 675 18.74 -15.45 15.95
CA ARG A 675 17.54 -14.66 15.64
C ARG A 675 17.19 -14.74 14.16
N THR A 676 18.19 -14.64 13.30
CA THR A 676 18.04 -14.76 11.86
C THR A 676 17.52 -16.13 11.45
N GLU A 677 18.14 -17.21 11.94
CA GLU A 677 17.74 -18.58 11.63
C GLU A 677 16.33 -18.89 12.16
N ASN A 678 16.02 -18.50 13.39
CA ASN A 678 14.71 -18.72 13.97
C ASN A 678 13.61 -17.92 13.25
N LEU A 679 13.91 -16.70 12.77
CA LEU A 679 12.97 -15.95 11.96
C LEU A 679 12.68 -16.64 10.62
N VAL A 680 13.69 -17.22 9.96
CA VAL A 680 13.48 -18.03 8.74
C VAL A 680 12.55 -19.21 9.04
N HIS A 681 12.76 -19.94 10.14
CA HIS A 681 11.90 -21.07 10.53
C HIS A 681 10.45 -20.63 10.82
N VAL A 682 10.26 -19.46 11.44
CA VAL A 682 8.91 -18.88 11.67
C VAL A 682 8.23 -18.55 10.33
N LEU A 683 8.96 -17.95 9.39
CA LEU A 683 8.44 -17.62 8.07
C LEU A 683 8.09 -18.89 7.28
N ASP A 684 8.98 -19.86 7.22
CA ASP A 684 8.73 -21.14 6.55
C ASP A 684 7.48 -21.82 7.12
N GLY A 685 7.39 -21.98 8.44
CA GLY A 685 6.25 -22.65 9.08
C GLY A 685 4.93 -21.89 8.99
N TYR A 686 4.96 -20.56 8.97
CA TYR A 686 3.77 -19.74 8.81
C TYR A 686 3.23 -19.79 7.38
N PHE A 687 4.10 -19.65 6.38
CA PHE A 687 3.69 -19.63 4.99
C PHE A 687 3.37 -21.01 4.43
N GLU A 688 4.00 -22.10 4.92
CA GLU A 688 3.62 -23.47 4.59
C GLU A 688 2.16 -23.78 4.93
N GLN A 689 1.59 -23.14 5.97
CA GLN A 689 0.18 -23.27 6.35
C GLN A 689 -0.78 -22.51 5.42
N GLY A 690 -0.29 -21.80 4.40
CA GLY A 690 -1.10 -21.02 3.46
C GLY A 690 -1.42 -19.60 3.93
N ALA A 691 -0.73 -19.10 4.95
CA ALA A 691 -0.85 -17.70 5.37
C ALA A 691 -0.39 -16.75 4.25
N HIS A 692 -0.97 -15.53 4.22
CA HIS A 692 -0.74 -14.61 3.13
C HIS A 692 0.44 -13.64 3.36
N HIS A 693 0.49 -12.95 4.51
CA HIS A 693 1.39 -11.82 4.72
C HIS A 693 1.87 -11.73 6.15
N LEU A 694 3.11 -11.26 6.33
CA LEU A 694 3.68 -10.98 7.65
C LEU A 694 4.55 -9.72 7.64
N ASN A 695 4.21 -8.78 8.51
CA ASN A 695 5.10 -7.74 9.00
C ASN A 695 5.82 -8.21 10.27
N VAL A 696 7.13 -8.03 10.34
CA VAL A 696 7.92 -8.40 11.52
C VAL A 696 8.62 -7.19 12.11
N ASN A 697 8.39 -6.96 13.40
CA ASN A 697 9.15 -6.04 14.24
C ASN A 697 10.00 -6.85 15.23
N VAL A 698 11.28 -6.51 15.34
CA VAL A 698 12.19 -7.18 16.29
C VAL A 698 12.78 -6.16 17.26
N PHE A 699 12.02 -5.87 18.32
CA PHE A 699 12.44 -4.99 19.41
C PHE A 699 11.52 -5.18 20.62
N GLY A 700 11.98 -4.77 21.82
CA GLY A 700 11.16 -4.79 23.04
C GLY A 700 10.32 -3.52 23.19
N THR A 701 9.27 -3.61 24.02
CA THR A 701 8.35 -2.50 24.32
C THR A 701 9.09 -1.32 24.97
N GLU A 702 10.16 -1.57 25.73
CA GLU A 702 10.96 -0.54 26.38
C GLU A 702 11.60 0.43 25.38
N LYS A 703 12.02 -0.08 24.21
CA LYS A 703 12.57 0.76 23.14
C LYS A 703 11.53 1.73 22.58
N LEU A 704 10.28 1.29 22.44
CA LEU A 704 9.17 2.14 21.99
C LEU A 704 8.86 3.24 23.00
N ILE A 705 8.84 2.90 24.30
CA ILE A 705 8.60 3.84 25.39
C ILE A 705 9.72 4.90 25.42
N ASP A 706 10.98 4.46 25.38
CA ASP A 706 12.12 5.40 25.35
C ASP A 706 12.10 6.31 24.12
N ALA A 707 11.77 5.78 22.93
CA ALA A 707 11.64 6.57 21.72
C ALA A 707 10.47 7.58 21.76
N MET A 708 9.37 7.24 22.44
CA MET A 708 8.24 8.15 22.66
C MET A 708 8.58 9.27 23.64
N GLU A 709 9.35 8.97 24.71
CA GLU A 709 9.74 9.93 25.74
C GLU A 709 10.93 10.80 25.33
N HIS A 710 11.83 10.27 24.48
CA HIS A 710 13.07 10.89 24.07
C HIS A 710 13.27 10.90 22.53
N PRO A 711 12.32 11.46 21.75
CA PRO A 711 12.36 11.42 20.29
C PRO A 711 13.53 12.21 19.69
N GLU A 712 14.20 13.05 20.48
CA GLU A 712 15.36 13.85 20.09
C GLU A 712 16.67 13.03 19.99
N LYS A 713 16.72 11.83 20.55
CA LYS A 713 17.90 10.96 20.49
C LYS A 713 18.24 10.60 19.03
N PRO A 714 19.51 10.71 18.61
CA PRO A 714 19.91 10.44 17.22
C PRO A 714 19.54 9.04 16.74
N GLU A 715 19.56 8.04 17.59
CA GLU A 715 19.23 6.65 17.28
C GLU A 715 17.76 6.45 16.88
N TYR A 716 16.86 7.37 17.26
CA TYR A 716 15.45 7.30 16.92
C TYR A 716 15.09 8.10 15.66
N ALA A 717 16.01 8.89 15.10
CA ALA A 717 15.74 9.71 13.92
C ALA A 717 15.23 8.91 12.70
N ASN A 718 15.69 7.66 12.56
CA ASN A 718 15.28 6.74 11.51
C ASN A 718 14.69 5.43 12.05
N PHE A 719 14.32 5.41 13.35
CA PHE A 719 13.73 4.21 13.94
C PHE A 719 12.40 3.88 13.25
N THR A 720 12.48 2.85 12.41
CA THR A 720 11.38 2.40 11.56
C THR A 720 10.68 1.23 12.21
N ILE A 721 9.36 1.24 12.17
CA ILE A 721 8.49 0.16 12.65
C ILE A 721 7.49 -0.24 11.58
N ARG A 722 7.11 -1.50 11.57
CA ARG A 722 5.98 -2.01 10.78
C ARG A 722 4.69 -1.81 11.58
N VAL A 723 3.65 -1.28 10.93
CA VAL A 723 2.39 -0.97 11.63
C VAL A 723 1.19 -1.80 11.16
N SER A 724 0.90 -1.84 9.88
CA SER A 724 -0.11 -2.70 9.25
C SER A 724 -0.01 -2.53 7.73
N GLY A 725 0.70 -3.44 7.07
CA GLY A 725 0.93 -3.41 5.62
C GLY A 725 1.93 -2.36 5.13
N TYR A 726 2.47 -1.50 5.99
CA TYR A 726 3.53 -0.54 5.67
C TYR A 726 4.36 -0.20 6.91
N ALA A 727 5.45 0.53 6.72
CA ALA A 727 6.32 1.00 7.79
C ALA A 727 6.18 2.51 7.98
N VAL A 728 6.58 2.96 9.18
CA VAL A 728 6.65 4.38 9.53
C VAL A 728 7.87 4.64 10.41
N LYS A 729 8.35 5.88 10.44
CA LYS A 729 9.24 6.30 11.52
C LYS A 729 8.41 6.48 12.79
N PHE A 730 8.76 5.78 13.85
CA PHE A 730 7.97 5.77 15.08
C PHE A 730 7.76 7.17 15.67
N ILE A 731 8.80 8.01 15.61
CA ILE A 731 8.74 9.39 16.13
C ILE A 731 7.84 10.32 15.29
N ASP A 732 7.48 9.96 14.06
CA ASP A 732 6.59 10.74 13.19
C ASP A 732 5.10 10.42 13.44
N LEU A 733 4.80 9.41 14.26
CA LEU A 733 3.44 9.10 14.71
C LEU A 733 2.94 10.10 15.75
N THR A 734 1.63 10.33 15.79
CA THR A 734 1.02 11.04 16.91
C THR A 734 1.18 10.25 18.20
N LYS A 735 1.22 10.92 19.35
CA LYS A 735 1.35 10.25 20.64
C LYS A 735 0.31 9.15 20.87
N GLU A 736 -0.91 9.36 20.39
CA GLU A 736 -1.99 8.40 20.50
C GLU A 736 -1.72 7.13 19.67
N GLN A 737 -1.15 7.28 18.47
CA GLN A 737 -0.75 6.16 17.64
C GLN A 737 0.49 5.45 18.17
N GLN A 738 1.43 6.19 18.75
CA GLN A 738 2.55 5.60 19.48
C GLN A 738 2.05 4.72 20.64
N MET A 739 1.08 5.21 21.41
CA MET A 739 0.45 4.45 22.48
C MET A 739 -0.29 3.21 21.96
N ASP A 740 -0.97 3.30 20.81
CA ASP A 740 -1.59 2.14 20.16
C ASP A 740 -0.55 1.07 19.82
N VAL A 741 0.58 1.47 19.24
CA VAL A 741 1.67 0.52 18.90
C VAL A 741 2.27 -0.10 20.15
N ILE A 742 2.48 0.67 21.21
CA ILE A 742 3.02 0.18 22.51
C ILE A 742 2.05 -0.82 23.17
N ALA A 743 0.74 -0.62 22.98
CA ALA A 743 -0.29 -1.51 23.56
C ALA A 743 -0.46 -2.84 22.79
N ARG A 744 0.15 -2.99 21.62
CA ARG A 744 0.10 -4.25 20.85
C ARG A 744 0.89 -5.34 21.56
N THR A 745 0.52 -6.59 21.31
CA THR A 745 1.24 -7.74 21.87
C THR A 745 2.70 -7.71 21.39
N CYS A 746 3.62 -7.81 22.38
CA CYS A 746 5.03 -8.08 22.13
C CYS A 746 5.30 -9.50 22.65
N HIS A 747 5.65 -10.41 21.74
CA HIS A 747 5.84 -11.81 22.09
C HIS A 747 7.19 -12.02 22.76
N ASP A 748 7.16 -12.49 24.02
CA ASP A 748 8.34 -12.83 24.80
C ASP A 748 8.72 -14.31 24.69
N HIS A 749 7.89 -15.12 24.00
CA HIS A 749 8.12 -16.55 23.72
C HIS A 749 7.43 -16.95 22.42
N MET A 750 7.92 -18.01 21.81
CA MET A 750 7.44 -18.59 20.57
C MET A 750 6.10 -19.29 20.75
#